data_b753980ef910fd3d0fb492f3223f52ba
#
_entry.id   b753980ef910fd3d0fb492f3223f52ba
#
_cell.length_a   1.000
_cell.length_b   1.000
_cell.length_c   1.000
_cell.angle_alpha   90.00
_cell.angle_beta   90.00
_cell.angle_gamma   90.00
#
_symmetry.space_group_name_H-M   'P 1'
#
loop_
_entity.id
_entity.type
_entity.pdbx_description
1 polymer ?
#
loop_
_entity_poly.entity_id
_entity_poly.type
_entity_poly.pdbx_seq_one_letter_code
_entity_poly.pdbx_strand_id
1 'polypeptide(L)'
;QKTQWEINLDFVSAFFDIELEAGKHLDIGGWDEKDAVIKVFKPKGKFSDVFTPIDTQSRENRTLVLEWARRIIEHNANVFWHSWICDFRGRMSPRCSKLSPHGDDLDRALIRFKEWKPIGDEGIDWFHVHVHNMMEGIRSPLLNRAAEKKQTFEARTKWVQKNLVGLRELARNPIENRVELQLDRYRSGKSEAFQRLACLIELNRLHDAYEESGEDWSKVKSGQPVYLDASCNGYQHLSAMFRDRDLAMKVNVINDDTETEVKPNDLYEIVTMNADQDDTQSFLRELLNTPEEVKTALKRTYSRETAKLPTMTRVYGSTDISKCLAGRNGRGKPRYGEPIPKTDAQREADEKSKEKIPQGAQDAYLDFVEGRGTYAAFKSFAKKDGWKNSENKAQKWVKILRDDHFLPLWNEGSGLQKAILEHDDRISKRFKDEWQYQPILTKLVADSYESAIGVSTSKAYDTLESALGLISKSCDGLHPGVSWELPDGFIVNNYYIKQHQADKSRGKMPCWRGSAYSALVPDWYKKEKTSKCIFNRVKELYSTSKLLDDELSDAIKGKLYSSLVRQILNKVDPEQTDGEADEIRRVLSHSDYTLLLYAEKEKGRLNKKKLKTGLAPNFVHSLDAFHMRSSINSLTDEIESLSFWAVHDAFGTHACDVPKMKEIVTTSFYDLHDSRNFRYWLDMMAERFGIDFSVDPIGMKGDQPLHLSDYFDGTVPLDLSEALDSTYLIC
;
A
#
# COMPACT_ATOMS: atom_id res chain seq x y z
N GLN A 1 -12.91 15.53 13.33
CA GLN A 1 -12.64 16.90 12.82
C GLN A 1 -12.29 17.89 13.93
N LYS A 2 -12.66 17.61 15.21
CA LYS A 2 -12.37 18.51 16.32
C LYS A 2 -10.93 18.39 16.85
N THR A 3 -10.25 17.28 16.62
CA THR A 3 -8.87 17.08 17.06
C THR A 3 -7.95 18.15 16.48
N GLN A 4 -7.28 18.87 17.36
CA GLN A 4 -6.27 19.85 17.02
C GLN A 4 -4.91 19.18 16.96
N TRP A 5 -4.14 19.54 15.94
CA TRP A 5 -2.80 19.02 15.69
C TRP A 5 -1.77 20.14 15.72
N GLU A 6 -0.56 19.80 16.10
CA GLU A 6 0.60 20.68 15.97
C GLU A 6 1.76 19.96 15.31
N ILE A 7 2.69 20.74 14.77
CA ILE A 7 3.98 20.23 14.32
C ILE A 7 4.86 19.93 15.54
N ASN A 8 5.41 18.74 15.59
CA ASN A 8 6.31 18.30 16.64
C ASN A 8 7.69 18.98 16.49
N LEU A 9 7.85 20.10 17.18
CA LEU A 9 9.07 20.93 17.07
C LEU A 9 10.31 20.20 17.59
N ASP A 10 10.16 19.33 18.60
CA ASP A 10 11.27 18.57 19.16
C ASP A 10 11.84 17.59 18.11
N PHE A 11 10.93 16.90 17.38
CA PHE A 11 11.33 16.06 16.26
C PHE A 11 11.92 16.87 15.10
N VAL A 12 11.31 18.02 14.77
CA VAL A 12 11.80 18.92 13.70
C VAL A 12 13.24 19.32 13.97
N SER A 13 13.57 19.73 15.18
CA SER A 13 14.95 20.10 15.56
C SER A 13 15.93 18.96 15.32
N ALA A 14 15.65 17.78 15.88
CA ALA A 14 16.51 16.60 15.70
C ALA A 14 16.60 16.14 14.23
N PHE A 15 15.51 16.24 13.48
CA PHE A 15 15.48 15.91 12.04
C PHE A 15 16.40 16.83 11.23
N PHE A 16 16.41 18.14 11.56
CA PHE A 16 17.30 19.08 10.87
C PHE A 16 18.75 18.86 11.22
N ASP A 17 19.08 18.52 12.46
CA ASP A 17 20.44 18.19 12.84
C ASP A 17 20.97 17.00 12.03
N ILE A 18 20.14 15.98 11.84
CA ILE A 18 20.45 14.80 11.00
C ILE A 18 20.64 15.19 9.54
N GLU A 19 19.73 15.98 8.98
CA GLU A 19 19.80 16.43 7.59
C GLU A 19 20.97 17.40 7.36
N LEU A 20 21.31 18.24 8.33
CA LEU A 20 22.49 19.12 8.28
C LEU A 20 23.79 18.31 8.29
N GLU A 21 23.90 17.29 9.12
CA GLU A 21 25.07 16.42 9.14
C GLU A 21 25.18 15.62 7.83
N ALA A 22 24.07 15.12 7.32
CA ALA A 22 24.00 14.55 5.97
C ALA A 22 24.32 15.58 4.89
N GLY A 23 23.93 16.84 5.11
CA GLY A 23 24.11 17.98 4.19
C GLY A 23 25.52 18.48 4.05
N LYS A 24 26.43 18.20 4.97
CA LYS A 24 27.87 18.42 4.78
C LYS A 24 28.38 17.74 3.51
N HIS A 25 27.65 16.76 3.03
CA HIS A 25 27.92 16.03 1.81
C HIS A 25 26.96 16.36 0.65
N LEU A 26 25.89 17.15 0.87
CA LEU A 26 24.81 17.37 -0.09
C LEU A 26 24.60 18.82 -0.52
N ASP A 27 25.38 19.79 -0.01
CA ASP A 27 25.18 21.23 -0.24
C ASP A 27 23.68 21.63 -0.04
N ILE A 28 23.13 21.22 1.09
CA ILE A 28 21.77 21.54 1.51
C ILE A 28 21.81 22.95 2.09
N GLY A 29 21.15 23.91 1.47
CA GLY A 29 21.03 25.26 1.99
C GLY A 29 20.43 25.25 3.42
N GLY A 30 21.22 25.66 4.42
CA GLY A 30 20.89 25.55 5.83
C GLY A 30 19.67 26.37 6.26
N TRP A 31 19.19 26.06 7.46
CA TRP A 31 18.32 26.93 8.23
C TRP A 31 19.09 28.20 8.58
N ASP A 32 18.46 29.34 8.44
CA ASP A 32 18.91 30.54 9.12
C ASP A 32 18.25 30.57 10.49
N GLU A 33 19.02 30.36 11.55
CA GLU A 33 18.52 30.33 12.93
C GLU A 33 17.74 31.61 13.32
N LYS A 34 17.97 32.72 12.61
CA LYS A 34 17.31 34.00 12.90
C LYS A 34 15.95 34.13 12.25
N ASP A 35 15.69 33.43 11.12
CA ASP A 35 14.49 33.64 10.31
C ASP A 35 13.60 32.41 10.21
N ALA A 36 13.96 31.29 10.82
CA ALA A 36 13.22 30.00 10.76
C ALA A 36 12.75 29.60 9.35
N VAL A 37 13.53 29.96 8.32
CA VAL A 37 13.18 29.76 6.93
C VAL A 37 13.88 28.52 6.40
N ILE A 38 13.10 27.49 6.10
CA ILE A 38 13.56 26.31 5.36
C ILE A 38 13.88 26.74 3.93
N LYS A 39 15.13 26.80 3.54
CA LYS A 39 15.50 26.94 2.14
C LYS A 39 15.28 25.63 1.42
N VAL A 40 14.52 25.66 0.32
CA VAL A 40 14.22 24.49 -0.50
C VAL A 40 15.53 23.84 -1.00
N PHE A 41 15.71 22.58 -0.64
CA PHE A 41 16.89 21.80 -0.99
C PHE A 41 17.05 21.62 -2.50
N LYS A 42 18.12 22.13 -3.07
CA LYS A 42 18.57 21.73 -4.42
C LYS A 42 19.86 20.91 -4.24
N PRO A 43 19.84 19.61 -4.49
CA PRO A 43 21.05 18.79 -4.38
C PRO A 43 22.07 19.20 -5.43
N LYS A 44 23.27 19.58 -4.99
CA LYS A 44 24.45 19.75 -5.84
C LYS A 44 25.48 18.71 -5.44
N GLY A 45 25.86 17.82 -6.35
CA GLY A 45 27.00 16.93 -6.18
C GLY A 45 26.68 15.42 -6.23
N LYS A 46 27.73 14.61 -6.22
CA LYS A 46 27.66 13.14 -6.13
C LYS A 46 27.41 12.74 -4.66
N PHE A 47 26.48 11.82 -4.48
CA PHE A 47 26.12 11.30 -3.16
C PHE A 47 27.29 10.52 -2.53
N SER A 48 27.48 10.66 -1.23
CA SER A 48 28.39 9.77 -0.49
C SER A 48 27.78 8.39 -0.33
N ASP A 49 28.62 7.36 -0.15
CA ASP A 49 28.23 5.95 0.00
C ASP A 49 27.34 5.65 1.24
N VAL A 50 27.17 6.65 2.12
CA VAL A 50 26.40 6.52 3.37
C VAL A 50 24.89 6.68 3.15
N PHE A 51 24.47 7.47 2.13
CA PHE A 51 23.07 7.65 1.82
C PHE A 51 22.81 7.23 0.38
N THR A 52 22.04 6.17 0.17
CA THR A 52 21.60 5.76 -1.18
C THR A 52 20.69 6.84 -1.80
N PRO A 53 20.70 7.13 -3.11
CA PRO A 53 19.90 8.18 -3.72
C PRO A 53 18.38 7.94 -3.50
N ILE A 54 17.70 8.90 -2.88
CA ILE A 54 16.24 8.95 -2.86
C ILE A 54 15.79 9.27 -4.28
N ASP A 55 14.75 8.59 -4.78
CA ASP A 55 14.18 8.95 -6.08
C ASP A 55 13.62 10.38 -6.07
N THR A 56 13.51 10.99 -7.26
CA THR A 56 13.09 12.40 -7.39
C THR A 56 11.72 12.65 -6.78
N GLN A 57 10.79 11.71 -6.91
CA GLN A 57 9.43 11.87 -6.38
C GLN A 57 9.40 11.85 -4.85
N SER A 58 10.21 11.02 -4.22
CA SER A 58 10.35 10.98 -2.76
C SER A 58 10.96 12.27 -2.22
N ARG A 59 11.90 12.88 -2.94
CA ARG A 59 12.48 14.19 -2.57
C ARG A 59 11.44 15.30 -2.67
N GLU A 60 10.71 15.38 -3.77
CA GLU A 60 9.65 16.37 -3.97
C GLU A 60 8.58 16.26 -2.90
N ASN A 61 8.18 15.05 -2.55
CA ASN A 61 7.23 14.81 -1.47
C ASN A 61 7.75 15.30 -0.11
N ARG A 62 9.01 15.01 0.22
CA ARG A 62 9.64 15.45 1.47
C ARG A 62 9.70 16.98 1.54
N THR A 63 10.18 17.63 0.48
CA THR A 63 10.25 19.09 0.39
C THR A 63 8.88 19.72 0.60
N LEU A 64 7.84 19.16 -0.02
CA LEU A 64 6.47 19.64 0.10
C LEU A 64 5.95 19.56 1.54
N VAL A 65 6.20 18.42 2.22
CA VAL A 65 5.76 18.21 3.61
C VAL A 65 6.44 19.19 4.55
N LEU A 66 7.74 19.39 4.41
CA LEU A 66 8.49 20.34 5.23
C LEU A 66 8.07 21.80 4.99
N GLU A 67 7.79 22.16 3.74
CA GLU A 67 7.27 23.48 3.42
C GLU A 67 5.90 23.73 4.04
N TRP A 68 5.01 22.73 4.08
CA TRP A 68 3.73 22.85 4.75
C TRP A 68 3.86 22.93 6.27
N ALA A 69 4.76 22.14 6.86
CA ALA A 69 5.06 22.22 8.29
C ALA A 69 5.54 23.63 8.66
N ARG A 70 6.47 24.20 7.89
CA ARG A 70 6.95 25.56 8.05
C ARG A 70 5.81 26.58 8.03
N ARG A 71 4.92 26.51 7.03
CA ARG A 71 3.77 27.43 6.91
C ARG A 71 2.81 27.34 8.09
N ILE A 72 2.59 26.14 8.63
CA ILE A 72 1.75 25.94 9.81
C ILE A 72 2.39 26.61 11.03
N ILE A 73 3.68 26.45 11.23
CA ILE A 73 4.42 27.08 12.34
C ILE A 73 4.35 28.62 12.23
N GLU A 74 4.62 29.16 11.04
CA GLU A 74 4.72 30.61 10.82
C GLU A 74 3.36 31.33 10.84
N HIS A 75 2.33 30.72 10.27
CA HIS A 75 1.07 31.44 9.98
C HIS A 75 -0.09 31.03 10.88
N ASN A 76 -0.06 29.85 11.50
CA ASN A 76 -1.20 29.30 12.23
C ASN A 76 -0.93 29.06 13.72
N ALA A 77 0.05 29.74 14.31
CA ALA A 77 0.45 29.50 15.71
C ALA A 77 0.68 28.01 16.03
N ASN A 78 1.20 27.28 15.09
CA ASN A 78 1.44 25.84 15.15
C ASN A 78 0.18 25.04 15.55
N VAL A 79 -0.94 25.31 14.89
CA VAL A 79 -2.18 24.54 15.07
C VAL A 79 -2.89 24.33 13.73
N PHE A 80 -3.41 23.10 13.52
CA PHE A 80 -4.18 22.77 12.33
C PHE A 80 -5.15 21.61 12.58
N TRP A 81 -6.04 21.36 11.61
CA TRP A 81 -7.05 20.30 11.63
C TRP A 81 -7.08 19.55 10.30
N HIS A 82 -7.55 18.33 10.33
CA HIS A 82 -7.79 17.56 9.11
C HIS A 82 -9.24 17.64 8.66
N SER A 83 -9.46 17.95 7.39
CA SER A 83 -10.73 17.66 6.71
C SER A 83 -10.79 16.19 6.37
N TRP A 84 -11.87 15.53 6.73
CA TRP A 84 -12.07 14.11 6.46
C TRP A 84 -13.11 13.90 5.36
N ILE A 85 -12.91 12.90 4.54
CA ILE A 85 -13.84 12.42 3.52
C ILE A 85 -14.16 10.97 3.80
N CYS A 86 -15.39 10.58 3.46
CA CYS A 86 -15.88 9.21 3.55
C CYS A 86 -15.93 8.63 2.14
N ASP A 87 -15.35 7.45 1.93
CA ASP A 87 -15.48 6.74 0.66
C ASP A 87 -16.82 5.97 0.59
N PHE A 88 -17.10 5.35 -0.54
CA PHE A 88 -18.35 4.61 -0.77
C PHE A 88 -18.53 3.38 0.15
N ARG A 89 -17.50 2.94 0.84
CA ARG A 89 -17.52 1.84 1.83
C ARG A 89 -17.73 2.35 3.23
N GLY A 90 -17.69 3.66 3.44
CA GLY A 90 -17.76 4.29 4.74
C GLY A 90 -16.40 4.51 5.40
N ARG A 91 -15.28 4.17 4.74
CA ARG A 91 -13.95 4.44 5.29
C ARG A 91 -13.64 5.92 5.29
N MET A 92 -13.18 6.40 6.44
CA MET A 92 -12.75 7.78 6.64
C MET A 92 -11.29 7.95 6.26
N SER A 93 -11.00 8.99 5.51
CA SER A 93 -9.63 9.36 5.16
C SER A 93 -9.46 10.88 5.22
N PRO A 94 -8.30 11.40 5.65
CA PRO A 94 -8.05 12.83 5.54
C PRO A 94 -8.01 13.23 4.07
N ARG A 95 -8.61 14.37 3.73
CA ARG A 95 -8.64 14.90 2.35
C ARG A 95 -7.23 15.20 1.83
N CYS A 96 -6.35 15.59 2.73
CA CYS A 96 -4.92 15.70 2.47
C CYS A 96 -4.19 14.55 3.17
N SER A 97 -3.42 13.78 2.42
CA SER A 97 -2.61 12.68 2.98
C SER A 97 -1.31 13.15 3.60
N LYS A 98 -0.92 14.42 3.41
CA LYS A 98 0.31 14.97 3.98
C LYS A 98 0.06 15.57 5.36
N LEU A 99 1.09 15.50 6.23
CA LEU A 99 0.99 15.90 7.64
C LEU A 99 -0.27 15.32 8.31
N SER A 100 -0.52 14.03 8.09
CA SER A 100 -1.72 13.36 8.57
C SER A 100 -1.42 11.94 9.07
N PRO A 101 -2.30 11.34 9.88
CA PRO A 101 -2.17 9.94 10.30
C PRO A 101 -2.06 8.95 9.15
N HIS A 102 -2.61 9.26 7.97
CA HIS A 102 -2.55 8.45 6.75
C HIS A 102 -1.32 8.76 5.87
N GLY A 103 -0.47 9.69 6.29
CA GLY A 103 0.76 10.04 5.59
C GLY A 103 1.85 8.96 5.68
N ASP A 104 2.99 9.25 5.10
CA ASP A 104 4.17 8.38 5.22
C ASP A 104 4.86 8.55 6.59
N ASP A 105 5.99 7.89 6.79
CA ASP A 105 6.72 7.89 8.05
C ASP A 105 7.10 9.30 8.53
N LEU A 106 7.55 10.17 7.63
CA LEU A 106 7.88 11.56 7.96
C LEU A 106 6.63 12.39 8.31
N ASP A 107 5.54 12.23 7.55
CA ASP A 107 4.28 12.91 7.80
C ASP A 107 3.77 12.65 9.23
N ARG A 108 3.83 11.37 9.67
CA ARG A 108 3.38 10.94 10.99
C ARG A 108 4.31 11.40 12.12
N ALA A 109 5.62 11.38 11.90
CA ALA A 109 6.60 11.82 12.87
C ALA A 109 6.54 13.33 13.15
N LEU A 110 6.13 14.11 12.14
CA LEU A 110 6.01 15.57 12.24
C LEU A 110 4.80 16.06 13.01
N ILE A 111 3.83 15.21 13.33
CA ILE A 111 2.55 15.63 13.92
C ILE A 111 2.32 15.02 15.29
N ARG A 112 1.77 15.82 16.20
CA ARG A 112 1.26 15.38 17.50
C ARG A 112 0.00 16.16 17.86
N PHE A 113 -0.71 15.74 18.90
CA PHE A 113 -1.87 16.48 19.40
C PHE A 113 -1.47 17.84 19.96
N LYS A 114 -2.25 18.87 19.66
CA LYS A 114 -2.06 20.22 20.21
C LYS A 114 -2.40 20.29 21.67
N GLU A 115 -3.40 19.56 22.10
CA GLU A 115 -3.77 19.40 23.50
C GLU A 115 -2.83 18.40 24.17
N TRP A 116 -2.27 18.79 25.30
CA TRP A 116 -1.40 17.94 26.09
C TRP A 116 -2.11 17.53 27.37
N LYS A 117 -2.26 16.25 27.59
CA LYS A 117 -2.88 15.69 28.80
C LYS A 117 -1.83 15.16 29.78
N PRO A 118 -2.10 15.21 31.11
CA PRO A 118 -1.30 14.49 32.08
C PRO A 118 -1.21 13.01 31.73
N ILE A 119 0.00 12.45 31.77
CA ILE A 119 0.16 11.05 31.35
C ILE A 119 -0.30 10.06 32.42
N GLY A 120 -0.04 10.33 33.71
CA GLY A 120 -0.37 9.45 34.83
C GLY A 120 0.41 8.14 34.82
N ASP A 121 0.30 7.37 35.91
CA ASP A 121 1.02 6.10 36.08
C ASP A 121 0.58 5.03 35.04
N GLU A 122 -0.70 4.91 34.77
CA GLU A 122 -1.21 3.96 33.78
C GLU A 122 -0.84 4.40 32.34
N GLY A 123 -0.89 5.70 32.07
CA GLY A 123 -0.56 6.24 30.75
C GLY A 123 0.90 6.07 30.39
N ILE A 124 1.85 6.17 31.34
CA ILE A 124 3.26 5.93 31.02
C ILE A 124 3.50 4.47 30.64
N ASP A 125 2.78 3.51 31.23
CA ASP A 125 2.88 2.11 30.84
C ASP A 125 2.38 1.89 29.39
N TRP A 126 1.27 2.52 29.00
CA TRP A 126 0.79 2.50 27.62
C TRP A 126 1.74 3.19 26.65
N PHE A 127 2.40 4.26 27.08
CA PHE A 127 3.44 4.87 26.28
C PHE A 127 4.65 3.93 26.11
N HIS A 128 5.04 3.20 27.16
CA HIS A 128 6.08 2.17 27.06
C HIS A 128 5.68 1.05 26.09
N VAL A 129 4.42 0.61 26.10
CA VAL A 129 3.92 -0.35 25.08
C VAL A 129 4.11 0.20 23.66
N HIS A 130 3.79 1.47 23.44
CA HIS A 130 3.98 2.13 22.15
C HIS A 130 5.47 2.20 21.77
N VAL A 131 6.34 2.57 22.68
CA VAL A 131 7.81 2.56 22.46
C VAL A 131 8.28 1.16 22.07
N HIS A 132 7.84 0.13 22.79
CA HIS A 132 8.20 -1.24 22.45
C HIS A 132 7.76 -1.61 21.02
N ASN A 133 6.54 -1.26 20.62
CA ASN A 133 6.02 -1.51 19.27
C ASN A 133 6.87 -0.80 18.20
N MET A 134 7.29 0.45 18.46
CA MET A 134 8.18 1.19 17.56
C MET A 134 9.60 0.58 17.46
N MET A 135 10.02 -0.14 18.50
CA MET A 135 11.36 -0.74 18.58
C MET A 135 11.41 -2.21 18.14
N GLU A 136 10.26 -2.79 17.73
CA GLU A 136 10.21 -4.20 17.31
C GLU A 136 11.27 -4.54 16.24
N GLY A 137 12.07 -5.57 16.53
CA GLY A 137 13.12 -6.07 15.64
C GLY A 137 14.37 -5.18 15.54
N ILE A 138 14.44 -4.06 16.27
CA ILE A 138 15.61 -3.20 16.31
C ILE A 138 16.67 -3.81 17.23
N ARG A 139 17.90 -3.86 16.72
CA ARG A 139 19.08 -4.33 17.45
C ARG A 139 20.05 -3.18 17.62
N SER A 140 20.54 -2.98 18.83
CA SER A 140 21.58 -2.01 19.16
C SER A 140 22.46 -2.54 20.29
N PRO A 141 23.76 -2.24 20.31
CA PRO A 141 24.62 -2.53 21.45
C PRO A 141 24.18 -1.85 22.74
N LEU A 142 23.38 -0.77 22.64
CA LEU A 142 22.82 -0.03 23.76
C LEU A 142 21.61 -0.74 24.41
N LEU A 143 21.08 -1.78 23.80
CA LEU A 143 19.93 -2.53 24.25
C LEU A 143 20.31 -3.93 24.71
N ASN A 144 19.74 -4.40 25.82
CA ASN A 144 19.99 -5.74 26.34
C ASN A 144 19.60 -6.83 25.34
N ARG A 145 18.48 -6.65 24.64
CA ARG A 145 17.99 -7.51 23.55
C ARG A 145 17.03 -6.72 22.66
N ALA A 146 16.81 -7.21 21.43
CA ALA A 146 15.80 -6.64 20.55
C ALA A 146 14.39 -6.79 21.15
N ALA A 147 13.50 -5.83 20.87
CA ALA A 147 12.07 -5.96 21.16
C ALA A 147 11.47 -7.07 20.31
N GLU A 148 10.82 -8.02 20.94
CA GLU A 148 10.18 -9.16 20.29
C GLU A 148 8.71 -8.86 20.01
N LYS A 149 8.21 -9.36 18.88
CA LYS A 149 6.80 -9.23 18.50
C LYS A 149 5.89 -10.09 19.40
N LYS A 150 4.63 -9.68 19.47
CA LYS A 150 3.58 -10.49 20.13
C LYS A 150 3.88 -10.85 21.60
N GLN A 151 4.50 -9.94 22.32
CA GLN A 151 4.65 -10.01 23.77
C GLN A 151 3.41 -9.48 24.49
N THR A 152 3.21 -9.86 25.75
CA THR A 152 2.17 -9.27 26.61
C THR A 152 2.44 -7.79 26.84
N PHE A 153 1.42 -6.99 27.15
CA PHE A 153 1.59 -5.57 27.45
C PHE A 153 2.56 -5.34 28.61
N GLU A 154 2.45 -6.15 29.65
CA GLU A 154 3.38 -6.09 30.78
C GLU A 154 4.83 -6.40 30.39
N ALA A 155 5.05 -7.41 29.54
CA ALA A 155 6.40 -7.74 29.05
C ALA A 155 6.96 -6.62 28.20
N ARG A 156 6.14 -5.93 27.38
CA ARG A 156 6.57 -4.75 26.59
C ARG A 156 7.00 -3.61 27.50
N THR A 157 6.20 -3.26 28.52
CA THR A 157 6.55 -2.23 29.52
C THR A 157 7.82 -2.58 30.24
N LYS A 158 7.96 -3.80 30.77
CA LYS A 158 9.20 -4.27 31.44
C LYS A 158 10.43 -4.22 30.52
N TRP A 159 10.24 -4.53 29.23
CA TRP A 159 11.34 -4.42 28.27
C TRP A 159 11.84 -2.98 28.14
N VAL A 160 10.93 -2.00 28.01
CA VAL A 160 11.29 -0.58 27.92
C VAL A 160 11.99 -0.12 29.18
N GLN A 161 11.46 -0.43 30.36
CA GLN A 161 12.06 -0.08 31.65
C GLN A 161 13.49 -0.62 31.78
N LYS A 162 13.73 -1.88 31.38
CA LYS A 162 15.08 -2.51 31.41
C LYS A 162 16.05 -1.90 30.40
N ASN A 163 15.57 -1.29 29.36
CA ASN A 163 16.38 -0.71 28.28
C ASN A 163 16.34 0.83 28.28
N LEU A 164 15.75 1.45 29.29
CA LEU A 164 15.46 2.89 29.32
C LEU A 164 16.69 3.75 29.05
N VAL A 165 17.82 3.45 29.72
CA VAL A 165 19.07 4.19 29.53
C VAL A 165 19.53 4.14 28.07
N GLY A 166 19.53 2.96 27.45
CA GLY A 166 19.91 2.79 26.04
C GLY A 166 18.95 3.49 25.08
N LEU A 167 17.63 3.43 25.36
CA LEU A 167 16.60 4.09 24.53
C LEU A 167 16.72 5.62 24.59
N ARG A 168 16.98 6.17 25.79
CA ARG A 168 17.25 7.62 25.95
C ARG A 168 18.53 8.03 25.23
N GLU A 169 19.57 7.20 25.27
CA GLU A 169 20.84 7.46 24.55
C GLU A 169 20.63 7.47 23.02
N LEU A 170 19.82 6.54 22.47
CA LEU A 170 19.44 6.56 21.07
C LEU A 170 18.75 7.86 20.66
N ALA A 171 17.91 8.41 21.54
CA ALA A 171 17.20 9.67 21.29
C ALA A 171 18.11 10.89 21.36
N ARG A 172 19.06 10.91 22.31
CA ARG A 172 19.96 12.04 22.54
C ARG A 172 21.03 12.18 21.46
N ASN A 173 21.45 11.06 20.87
CA ASN A 173 22.51 11.01 19.86
C ASN A 173 22.04 10.30 18.57
N PRO A 174 20.99 10.82 17.89
CA PRO A 174 20.37 10.13 16.74
C PRO A 174 21.29 10.08 15.51
N ILE A 175 22.25 11.00 15.37
CA ILE A 175 23.22 11.03 14.27
C ILE A 175 24.22 9.87 14.41
N GLU A 176 24.75 9.68 15.61
CA GLU A 176 25.69 8.60 15.90
C GLU A 176 25.01 7.24 15.81
N ASN A 177 23.76 7.14 16.26
CA ASN A 177 22.95 5.93 16.29
C ASN A 177 22.04 5.75 15.05
N ARG A 178 22.34 6.43 13.94
CA ARG A 178 21.52 6.42 12.73
C ARG A 178 21.33 5.02 12.11
N VAL A 179 22.33 4.14 12.25
CA VAL A 179 22.29 2.76 11.74
C VAL A 179 21.33 1.93 12.58
N GLU A 180 21.43 2.02 13.89
CA GLU A 180 20.57 1.34 14.88
C GLU A 180 19.13 1.79 14.76
N LEU A 181 18.89 3.09 14.60
CA LEU A 181 17.58 3.67 14.37
C LEU A 181 17.04 3.42 12.95
N GLN A 182 17.87 2.86 12.06
CA GLN A 182 17.57 2.61 10.64
C GLN A 182 17.18 3.87 9.85
N LEU A 183 17.71 5.02 10.24
CA LEU A 183 17.46 6.29 9.54
C LEU A 183 18.07 6.31 8.13
N ASP A 184 19.08 5.51 7.88
CA ASP A 184 19.68 5.26 6.56
C ASP A 184 18.79 4.41 5.63
N ARG A 185 17.86 3.62 6.19
CA ARG A 185 16.94 2.76 5.44
C ARG A 185 15.63 3.43 5.05
N TYR A 186 15.44 4.66 5.39
CA TYR A 186 14.21 5.46 5.13
C TYR A 186 13.72 5.44 3.67
N ARG A 187 14.52 5.00 2.75
CA ARG A 187 14.28 5.01 1.30
C ARG A 187 13.29 4.01 0.78
N SER A 188 13.07 2.94 1.52
CA SER A 188 12.19 1.85 1.04
C SER A 188 10.71 2.12 1.24
N GLY A 189 10.32 3.24 1.90
CA GLY A 189 8.94 3.53 2.29
C GLY A 189 8.33 2.50 3.24
N LYS A 190 9.17 1.65 3.85
CA LYS A 190 8.77 0.54 4.73
C LYS A 190 9.39 0.62 6.13
N SER A 191 10.18 1.65 6.42
CA SER A 191 10.75 1.85 7.74
C SER A 191 9.93 2.91 8.49
N GLU A 192 9.69 2.68 9.76
CA GLU A 192 9.07 3.63 10.69
C GLU A 192 10.16 4.38 11.48
N ALA A 193 11.28 4.69 10.80
CA ALA A 193 12.47 5.23 11.43
C ALA A 193 12.25 6.61 12.03
N PHE A 194 11.48 7.46 11.37
CA PHE A 194 11.19 8.80 11.86
C PHE A 194 10.15 8.79 12.98
N GLN A 195 9.10 7.98 12.86
CA GLN A 195 8.16 7.79 13.96
C GLN A 195 8.86 7.20 15.20
N ARG A 196 9.77 6.24 15.00
CA ARG A 196 10.61 5.69 16.07
C ARG A 196 11.43 6.78 16.75
N LEU A 197 12.11 7.61 15.97
CA LEU A 197 12.89 8.72 16.52
C LEU A 197 12.00 9.70 17.30
N ALA A 198 10.86 10.11 16.73
CA ALA A 198 9.92 11.00 17.42
C ALA A 198 9.41 10.41 18.73
N CYS A 199 9.10 9.11 18.74
CA CYS A 199 8.67 8.37 19.93
C CYS A 199 9.77 8.32 21.00
N LEU A 200 11.03 8.09 20.62
CA LEU A 200 12.18 8.07 21.57
C LEU A 200 12.53 9.46 22.10
N ILE A 201 12.41 10.50 21.29
CA ILE A 201 12.57 11.90 21.74
C ILE A 201 11.53 12.21 22.82
N GLU A 202 10.27 11.83 22.58
CA GLU A 202 9.21 12.01 23.57
C GLU A 202 9.44 11.18 24.83
N LEU A 203 9.91 9.92 24.70
CA LEU A 203 10.30 9.11 25.87
C LEU A 203 11.35 9.81 26.72
N ASN A 204 12.39 10.36 26.08
CA ASN A 204 13.43 11.10 26.81
C ASN A 204 12.86 12.32 27.52
N ARG A 205 12.06 13.14 26.81
CA ARG A 205 11.40 14.34 27.36
C ARG A 205 10.50 14.01 28.57
N LEU A 206 9.71 12.92 28.47
CA LEU A 206 8.83 12.48 29.54
C LEU A 206 9.60 12.11 30.81
N HIS A 207 10.70 11.38 30.67
CA HIS A 207 11.51 11.00 31.82
C HIS A 207 12.28 12.17 32.40
N ASP A 208 12.81 13.13 31.59
CA ASP A 208 13.39 14.36 32.08
C ASP A 208 12.37 15.19 32.88
N ALA A 209 11.14 15.35 32.36
CA ALA A 209 10.05 16.04 33.03
C ALA A 209 9.56 15.32 34.31
N TYR A 210 9.62 14.00 34.36
CA TYR A 210 9.30 13.21 35.54
C TYR A 210 10.31 13.50 36.68
N GLU A 211 11.61 13.47 36.37
CA GLU A 211 12.67 13.81 37.31
C GLU A 211 12.51 15.24 37.84
N GLU A 212 12.21 16.23 36.95
CA GLU A 212 11.95 17.62 37.28
C GLU A 212 10.67 17.83 38.12
N SER A 213 9.66 17.02 37.95
CA SER A 213 8.38 17.13 38.65
C SER A 213 8.42 16.61 40.09
N GLY A 214 9.52 16.00 40.51
CA GLY A 214 9.67 15.28 41.78
C GLY A 214 9.09 13.88 41.73
N GLU A 215 9.26 13.20 40.61
CA GLU A 215 8.85 11.82 40.36
C GLU A 215 7.32 11.62 40.37
N ASP A 216 6.56 12.53 39.74
CA ASP A 216 5.12 12.56 39.74
C ASP A 216 4.56 12.59 38.28
N TRP A 217 4.15 11.45 37.75
CA TRP A 217 3.58 11.33 36.42
C TRP A 217 2.30 12.13 36.20
N SER A 218 1.55 12.46 37.27
CA SER A 218 0.33 13.25 37.15
C SER A 218 0.60 14.71 36.71
N LYS A 219 1.83 15.19 36.89
CA LYS A 219 2.27 16.52 36.48
C LYS A 219 2.91 16.54 35.09
N VAL A 220 3.33 15.39 34.59
CA VAL A 220 3.97 15.24 33.27
C VAL A 220 2.92 15.13 32.19
N LYS A 221 3.00 15.98 31.16
CA LYS A 221 2.03 15.99 30.07
C LYS A 221 2.65 15.51 28.75
N SER A 222 1.81 14.87 27.91
CA SER A 222 2.17 14.47 26.56
C SER A 222 1.08 14.81 25.54
N GLY A 223 1.50 15.19 24.33
CA GLY A 223 0.66 15.33 23.16
C GLY A 223 0.95 14.23 22.11
N GLN A 224 1.86 13.28 22.41
CA GLN A 224 2.20 12.22 21.47
C GLN A 224 1.05 11.19 21.36
N PRO A 225 0.54 10.89 20.14
CA PRO A 225 -0.42 9.83 19.95
C PRO A 225 0.16 8.45 20.33
N VAL A 226 -0.59 7.69 21.10
CA VAL A 226 -0.37 6.26 21.35
C VAL A 226 -1.42 5.50 20.59
N TYR A 227 -1.02 4.62 19.68
CA TYR A 227 -1.95 3.86 18.86
C TYR A 227 -1.70 2.36 18.91
N LEU A 228 -2.79 1.62 18.80
CA LEU A 228 -2.85 0.17 18.75
C LEU A 228 -3.53 -0.26 17.45
N ASP A 229 -3.06 -1.37 16.90
CA ASP A 229 -3.52 -1.91 15.62
C ASP A 229 -4.31 -3.19 15.83
N ALA A 230 -5.31 -3.43 14.99
CA ALA A 230 -6.08 -4.67 15.06
C ALA A 230 -5.26 -5.88 14.59
N SER A 231 -5.45 -7.02 15.23
CA SER A 231 -4.74 -8.26 14.90
C SER A 231 -5.42 -9.01 13.75
N CYS A 232 -5.15 -8.66 12.50
CA CYS A 232 -5.80 -9.25 11.31
C CYS A 232 -7.30 -8.92 11.21
N ASN A 233 -7.63 -7.65 11.24
CA ASN A 233 -8.98 -7.09 11.30
C ASN A 233 -10.02 -7.79 10.40
N GLY A 234 -9.72 -8.05 9.13
CA GLY A 234 -10.64 -8.73 8.23
C GLY A 234 -11.05 -10.12 8.71
N TYR A 235 -10.13 -10.89 9.28
CA TYR A 235 -10.44 -12.20 9.84
C TYR A 235 -11.11 -12.10 11.23
N GLN A 236 -10.87 -11.02 11.98
CA GLN A 236 -11.62 -10.73 13.20
C GLN A 236 -13.11 -10.56 12.89
N HIS A 237 -13.45 -9.72 11.90
CA HIS A 237 -14.83 -9.57 11.46
C HIS A 237 -15.46 -10.88 10.94
N LEU A 238 -14.67 -11.68 10.20
CA LEU A 238 -15.15 -12.98 9.72
C LEU A 238 -15.44 -13.93 10.88
N SER A 239 -14.52 -14.07 11.84
CA SER A 239 -14.72 -14.98 12.98
C SER A 239 -15.97 -14.62 13.79
N ALA A 240 -16.18 -13.32 14.02
CA ALA A 240 -17.36 -12.83 14.75
C ALA A 240 -18.65 -13.08 13.95
N MET A 241 -18.68 -12.82 12.65
CA MET A 241 -19.86 -13.06 11.80
C MET A 241 -20.21 -14.55 11.68
N PHE A 242 -19.22 -15.39 11.47
CA PHE A 242 -19.40 -16.84 11.33
C PHE A 242 -19.60 -17.54 12.67
N ARG A 243 -19.39 -16.84 13.80
CA ARG A 243 -19.39 -17.46 15.15
C ARG A 243 -18.39 -18.60 15.25
N ASP A 244 -17.21 -18.44 14.65
CA ASP A 244 -16.16 -19.43 14.62
C ASP A 244 -15.18 -19.20 15.77
N ARG A 245 -15.28 -20.01 16.84
CA ARG A 245 -14.46 -19.89 18.05
C ARG A 245 -12.98 -20.11 17.78
N ASP A 246 -12.64 -21.11 16.96
CA ASP A 246 -11.24 -21.43 16.64
C ASP A 246 -10.56 -20.29 15.88
N LEU A 247 -11.25 -19.72 14.89
CA LEU A 247 -10.73 -18.54 14.18
C LEU A 247 -10.67 -17.31 15.08
N ALA A 248 -11.67 -17.09 15.93
CA ALA A 248 -11.75 -15.96 16.86
C ALA A 248 -10.55 -15.93 17.83
N MET A 249 -10.15 -17.08 18.34
CA MET A 249 -8.96 -17.24 19.19
C MET A 249 -7.68 -16.93 18.42
N LYS A 250 -7.50 -17.47 17.20
CA LYS A 250 -6.31 -17.26 16.37
C LYS A 250 -6.08 -15.80 15.95
N VAL A 251 -7.15 -14.98 15.94
CA VAL A 251 -7.09 -13.56 15.58
C VAL A 251 -7.36 -12.61 16.74
N ASN A 252 -7.30 -13.12 17.96
CA ASN A 252 -7.44 -12.36 19.21
C ASN A 252 -8.80 -11.64 19.37
N VAL A 253 -9.87 -12.19 18.83
CA VAL A 253 -11.24 -11.74 19.17
C VAL A 253 -11.62 -12.25 20.56
N ILE A 254 -11.13 -13.41 20.95
CA ILE A 254 -11.21 -13.97 22.30
C ILE A 254 -9.82 -14.35 22.79
N ASN A 255 -9.65 -14.42 24.09
CA ASN A 255 -8.40 -14.89 24.70
C ASN A 255 -8.21 -16.39 24.47
N ASP A 256 -6.96 -16.83 24.46
CA ASP A 256 -6.60 -18.24 24.42
C ASP A 256 -6.56 -18.79 25.86
N ASP A 257 -7.59 -19.54 26.24
CA ASP A 257 -7.74 -20.11 27.59
C ASP A 257 -6.90 -21.38 27.81
N THR A 258 -6.20 -21.85 26.74
CA THR A 258 -5.37 -23.07 26.83
C THR A 258 -3.99 -22.79 27.42
N GLU A 259 -3.57 -21.53 27.45
CA GLU A 259 -2.28 -21.09 27.98
C GLU A 259 -2.41 -20.53 29.41
N THR A 260 -1.37 -20.71 30.21
CA THR A 260 -1.30 -20.18 31.59
C THR A 260 -1.14 -18.64 31.62
N GLU A 261 -0.67 -18.05 30.57
CA GLU A 261 -0.53 -16.61 30.39
C GLU A 261 -1.14 -16.19 29.05
N VAL A 262 -2.13 -15.30 29.10
CA VAL A 262 -2.79 -14.80 27.88
C VAL A 262 -1.81 -13.97 27.07
N LYS A 263 -1.43 -14.47 25.88
CA LYS A 263 -0.56 -13.80 24.89
C LYS A 263 -1.29 -13.51 23.59
N PRO A 264 -0.88 -12.49 22.86
CA PRO A 264 -1.48 -12.25 21.55
C PRO A 264 -1.06 -13.35 20.55
N ASN A 265 -2.04 -14.02 19.97
CA ASN A 265 -1.84 -14.97 18.88
C ASN A 265 -1.36 -14.27 17.59
N ASP A 266 -0.59 -14.99 16.78
CA ASP A 266 -0.12 -14.52 15.48
C ASP A 266 -0.60 -15.45 14.36
N LEU A 267 -1.67 -15.08 13.67
CA LEU A 267 -2.21 -15.86 12.56
C LEU A 267 -1.16 -16.15 11.48
N TYR A 268 -0.19 -15.26 11.27
CA TYR A 268 0.85 -15.47 10.24
C TYR A 268 1.85 -16.56 10.64
N GLU A 269 2.16 -16.67 11.92
CA GLU A 269 2.96 -17.79 12.44
C GLU A 269 2.17 -19.10 12.37
N ILE A 270 0.90 -19.09 12.75
CA ILE A 270 0.03 -20.27 12.65
C ILE A 270 -0.05 -20.77 11.20
N VAL A 271 -0.22 -19.88 10.24
CA VAL A 271 -0.19 -20.23 8.80
C VAL A 271 1.16 -20.80 8.41
N THR A 272 2.27 -20.27 8.92
CA THR A 272 3.61 -20.77 8.62
C THR A 272 3.83 -22.17 9.19
N MET A 273 3.33 -22.45 10.40
CA MET A 273 3.42 -23.77 11.03
C MET A 273 2.58 -24.82 10.30
N ASN A 274 1.42 -24.42 9.75
CA ASN A 274 0.51 -25.30 9.03
C ASN A 274 0.91 -25.52 7.55
N ALA A 275 1.93 -24.81 7.06
CA ALA A 275 2.38 -24.95 5.69
C ALA A 275 3.17 -26.25 5.48
N ASP A 276 2.73 -27.06 4.52
CA ASP A 276 3.46 -28.26 4.12
C ASP A 276 4.75 -27.88 3.37
N GLN A 277 5.88 -28.40 3.83
CA GLN A 277 7.20 -28.04 3.32
C GLN A 277 7.90 -29.19 2.54
N ASP A 278 7.30 -30.38 2.49
CA ASP A 278 7.96 -31.58 1.98
C ASP A 278 8.33 -31.46 0.50
N ASP A 279 7.41 -31.04 -0.35
CA ASP A 279 7.68 -30.86 -1.79
C ASP A 279 8.73 -29.76 -2.02
N THR A 280 8.64 -28.67 -1.28
CA THR A 280 9.60 -27.56 -1.35
C THR A 280 10.97 -28.01 -0.85
N GLN A 281 11.04 -28.78 0.23
CA GLN A 281 12.28 -29.33 0.75
C GLN A 281 12.94 -30.30 -0.25
N SER A 282 12.15 -31.18 -0.86
CA SER A 282 12.62 -32.11 -1.88
C SER A 282 13.21 -31.37 -3.08
N PHE A 283 12.50 -30.35 -3.58
CA PHE A 283 12.99 -29.51 -4.66
C PHE A 283 14.28 -28.75 -4.29
N LEU A 284 14.35 -28.20 -3.07
CA LEU A 284 15.55 -27.49 -2.61
C LEU A 284 16.76 -28.40 -2.44
N ARG A 285 16.55 -29.68 -2.09
CA ARG A 285 17.66 -30.69 -2.02
C ARG A 285 18.28 -30.97 -3.39
N GLU A 286 17.51 -30.88 -4.47
CA GLU A 286 18.06 -31.03 -5.83
C GLU A 286 18.85 -29.79 -6.25
N LEU A 287 18.46 -28.61 -5.73
CA LEU A 287 19.03 -27.34 -6.14
C LEU A 287 20.26 -26.92 -5.31
N LEU A 288 20.30 -27.26 -4.02
CA LEU A 288 21.32 -26.80 -3.06
C LEU A 288 22.29 -27.93 -2.69
N ASN A 289 23.54 -27.56 -2.35
CA ASN A 289 24.63 -28.55 -2.17
C ASN A 289 24.63 -29.19 -0.79
N THR A 290 24.15 -28.51 0.23
CA THR A 290 24.25 -28.96 1.61
C THR A 290 22.91 -28.95 2.34
N PRO A 291 22.72 -29.89 3.30
CA PRO A 291 21.50 -29.87 4.14
C PRO A 291 21.30 -28.57 4.91
N GLU A 292 22.38 -27.88 5.28
CA GLU A 292 22.29 -26.62 6.02
C GLU A 292 21.80 -25.45 5.13
N GLU A 293 22.21 -25.44 3.84
CA GLU A 293 21.67 -24.51 2.86
C GLU A 293 20.16 -24.74 2.65
N VAL A 294 19.73 -26.00 2.55
CA VAL A 294 18.29 -26.34 2.43
C VAL A 294 17.53 -25.86 3.65
N LYS A 295 18.00 -26.13 4.85
CA LYS A 295 17.39 -25.70 6.10
C LYS A 295 17.29 -24.17 6.19
N THR A 296 18.35 -23.47 5.80
CA THR A 296 18.38 -22.01 5.77
C THR A 296 17.37 -21.47 4.76
N ALA A 297 17.30 -22.04 3.56
CA ALA A 297 16.34 -21.63 2.53
C ALA A 297 14.91 -21.89 2.98
N LEU A 298 14.61 -23.05 3.59
CA LEU A 298 13.28 -23.35 4.14
C LEU A 298 12.88 -22.34 5.23
N LYS A 299 13.75 -22.08 6.21
CA LYS A 299 13.48 -21.12 7.28
C LYS A 299 13.18 -19.72 6.75
N ARG A 300 13.76 -19.34 5.61
CA ARG A 300 13.50 -18.04 4.97
C ARG A 300 12.21 -18.03 4.16
N THR A 301 11.98 -19.12 3.45
CA THR A 301 10.80 -19.30 2.61
C THR A 301 9.54 -19.42 3.47
N TYR A 302 9.59 -20.21 4.51
CA TYR A 302 8.51 -20.41 5.49
C TYR A 302 8.79 -19.56 6.72
N SER A 303 8.45 -18.31 6.63
CA SER A 303 8.61 -17.33 7.70
C SER A 303 7.33 -16.48 7.85
N ARG A 304 7.16 -15.93 9.03
CA ARG A 304 6.06 -14.98 9.32
C ARG A 304 5.98 -13.85 8.30
N GLU A 305 7.12 -13.29 7.93
CA GLU A 305 7.21 -12.18 6.96
C GLU A 305 6.72 -12.60 5.57
N THR A 306 7.05 -13.82 5.15
CA THR A 306 6.60 -14.37 3.86
C THR A 306 5.10 -14.70 3.88
N ALA A 307 4.61 -15.29 4.98
CA ALA A 307 3.20 -15.64 5.16
C ALA A 307 2.28 -14.41 5.28
N LYS A 308 2.78 -13.28 5.82
CA LYS A 308 1.97 -12.10 6.12
C LYS A 308 1.24 -11.56 4.89
N LEU A 309 1.94 -11.34 3.79
CA LEU A 309 1.35 -10.71 2.61
C LEU A 309 0.24 -11.56 1.97
N PRO A 310 0.43 -12.85 1.65
CA PRO A 310 -0.63 -13.67 1.09
C PRO A 310 -1.82 -13.85 2.03
N THR A 311 -1.59 -14.08 3.33
CA THR A 311 -2.66 -14.22 4.32
C THR A 311 -3.49 -12.93 4.45
N MET A 312 -2.84 -11.79 4.61
CA MET A 312 -3.51 -10.50 4.73
C MET A 312 -4.28 -10.12 3.45
N THR A 313 -3.70 -10.37 2.27
CA THR A 313 -4.33 -9.99 1.01
C THR A 313 -5.45 -10.95 0.57
N ARG A 314 -5.51 -12.16 1.12
CA ARG A 314 -6.58 -13.12 0.86
C ARG A 314 -7.94 -12.55 1.23
N VAL A 315 -8.08 -12.00 2.42
CA VAL A 315 -9.33 -11.38 2.92
C VAL A 315 -9.77 -10.17 2.08
N TYR A 316 -8.83 -9.60 1.31
CA TYR A 316 -9.09 -8.49 0.41
C TYR A 316 -9.17 -8.90 -1.07
N GLY A 317 -9.44 -10.17 -1.35
CA GLY A 317 -9.74 -10.70 -2.68
C GLY A 317 -8.52 -11.06 -3.53
N SER A 318 -7.35 -11.26 -2.94
CA SER A 318 -6.21 -11.84 -3.65
C SER A 318 -6.38 -13.35 -3.79
N THR A 319 -6.64 -13.80 -5.01
CA THR A 319 -6.83 -15.23 -5.32
C THR A 319 -5.56 -15.91 -5.85
N ASP A 320 -4.46 -15.17 -5.98
CA ASP A 320 -3.22 -15.66 -6.62
C ASP A 320 -2.04 -15.40 -5.69
N ILE A 321 -1.78 -16.36 -4.82
CA ILE A 321 -0.69 -16.33 -3.85
C ILE A 321 0.66 -16.28 -4.54
N SER A 322 0.83 -16.98 -5.68
CA SER A 322 2.06 -16.92 -6.47
C SER A 322 2.40 -15.48 -6.87
N LYS A 323 1.40 -14.66 -7.15
CA LYS A 323 1.61 -13.23 -7.46
C LYS A 323 2.01 -12.41 -6.25
N CYS A 324 1.50 -12.75 -5.07
CA CYS A 324 1.92 -12.11 -3.82
C CYS A 324 3.37 -12.43 -3.50
N LEU A 325 3.76 -13.70 -3.64
CA LEU A 325 5.12 -14.17 -3.41
C LEU A 325 6.12 -13.66 -4.47
N ALA A 326 5.70 -13.56 -5.74
CA ALA A 326 6.52 -13.02 -6.82
C ALA A 326 6.78 -11.50 -6.74
N GLY A 327 6.24 -10.80 -5.75
CA GLY A 327 6.48 -9.38 -5.53
C GLY A 327 6.00 -8.49 -6.68
N ARG A 328 4.72 -8.13 -6.70
CA ARG A 328 4.20 -7.15 -7.65
C ARG A 328 4.49 -5.73 -7.17
N ASN A 329 5.00 -4.88 -8.07
CA ASN A 329 4.87 -3.46 -7.83
C ASN A 329 3.37 -3.09 -7.93
N GLY A 330 2.88 -2.21 -7.07
CA GLY A 330 1.46 -1.87 -6.86
C GLY A 330 0.66 -1.36 -8.07
N ARG A 331 1.06 -1.68 -9.30
CA ARG A 331 0.37 -1.42 -10.56
C ARG A 331 0.03 -2.68 -11.36
N GLY A 332 0.13 -3.86 -10.76
CA GLY A 332 -0.37 -5.10 -11.38
C GLY A 332 0.38 -5.58 -12.63
N LYS A 333 1.55 -5.04 -12.94
CA LYS A 333 2.41 -5.55 -14.01
C LYS A 333 3.50 -6.42 -13.39
N PRO A 334 3.77 -7.62 -13.93
CA PRO A 334 4.97 -8.35 -13.55
C PRO A 334 6.16 -7.44 -13.80
N ARG A 335 7.00 -7.24 -12.79
CA ARG A 335 8.33 -6.70 -13.03
C ARG A 335 9.05 -7.71 -13.91
N TYR A 336 9.74 -7.22 -14.91
CA TYR A 336 10.53 -7.97 -15.88
C TYR A 336 11.17 -9.19 -15.24
N GLY A 337 10.98 -10.38 -15.84
CA GLY A 337 11.85 -11.46 -15.59
C GLY A 337 11.25 -12.81 -15.21
N GLU A 338 10.00 -13.15 -15.56
CA GLU A 338 9.65 -14.56 -15.66
C GLU A 338 9.89 -15.03 -17.10
N PRO A 339 11.03 -15.63 -17.40
CA PRO A 339 11.18 -16.39 -18.61
C PRO A 339 10.45 -17.70 -18.41
N ILE A 340 9.30 -17.83 -19.01
CA ILE A 340 8.72 -19.14 -19.29
C ILE A 340 9.73 -19.85 -20.22
N PRO A 341 10.21 -21.05 -19.90
CA PRO A 341 11.08 -21.80 -20.80
C PRO A 341 10.43 -21.88 -22.18
N LYS A 342 11.13 -21.43 -23.20
CA LYS A 342 10.63 -21.51 -24.57
C LYS A 342 10.53 -22.97 -24.99
N THR A 343 9.42 -23.34 -25.59
CA THR A 343 9.29 -24.65 -26.24
C THR A 343 10.23 -24.73 -27.45
N ASP A 344 10.61 -25.92 -27.88
CA ASP A 344 11.49 -26.11 -29.02
C ASP A 344 10.94 -25.45 -30.29
N ALA A 345 9.62 -25.49 -30.51
CA ALA A 345 8.95 -24.80 -31.59
C ALA A 345 9.08 -23.25 -31.48
N GLN A 346 9.09 -22.71 -30.25
CA GLN A 346 9.32 -21.28 -30.04
C GLN A 346 10.78 -20.90 -30.28
N ARG A 347 11.74 -21.76 -29.91
CA ARG A 347 13.17 -21.55 -30.19
C ARG A 347 13.42 -21.51 -31.70
N GLU A 348 12.85 -22.44 -32.46
CA GLU A 348 12.98 -22.49 -33.89
C GLU A 348 12.34 -21.27 -34.61
N ALA A 349 11.22 -20.78 -34.12
CA ALA A 349 10.57 -19.57 -34.61
C ALA A 349 11.40 -18.30 -34.29
N ASP A 350 12.04 -18.29 -33.11
CA ASP A 350 12.89 -17.17 -32.69
C ASP A 350 14.20 -17.13 -33.48
N GLU A 351 14.84 -18.26 -33.77
CA GLU A 351 16.02 -18.33 -34.65
C GLU A 351 15.73 -17.73 -36.04
N LYS A 352 14.63 -18.13 -36.67
CA LYS A 352 14.16 -17.54 -37.96
C LYS A 352 13.86 -16.03 -37.86
N SER A 353 13.51 -15.57 -36.68
CA SER A 353 13.21 -14.15 -36.42
C SER A 353 14.47 -13.36 -36.06
N LYS A 354 15.47 -14.01 -35.47
CA LYS A 354 16.77 -13.43 -35.13
C LYS A 354 17.56 -13.01 -36.37
N GLU A 355 17.47 -13.80 -37.45
CA GLU A 355 18.08 -13.46 -38.77
C GLU A 355 17.57 -12.14 -39.36
N LYS A 356 16.37 -11.68 -38.93
CA LYS A 356 15.78 -10.40 -39.39
C LYS A 356 16.21 -9.20 -38.54
N ILE A 357 16.95 -9.43 -37.47
CA ILE A 357 17.46 -8.37 -36.60
C ILE A 357 18.83 -7.95 -37.11
N PRO A 358 19.11 -6.65 -37.40
CA PRO A 358 20.40 -6.21 -37.85
C PRO A 358 21.54 -6.70 -36.94
N GLN A 359 22.64 -7.17 -37.52
CA GLN A 359 23.78 -7.71 -36.74
C GLN A 359 24.29 -6.71 -35.72
N GLY A 360 24.45 -5.44 -36.09
CA GLY A 360 24.85 -4.41 -35.10
C GLY A 360 23.88 -4.17 -33.95
N ALA A 361 22.59 -4.54 -34.10
CA ALA A 361 21.65 -4.52 -33.00
C ALA A 361 21.83 -5.73 -32.12
N GLN A 362 22.17 -6.89 -32.66
CA GLN A 362 22.49 -8.09 -31.89
C GLN A 362 23.76 -7.87 -31.07
N ASP A 363 24.79 -7.30 -31.65
CA ASP A 363 26.07 -7.00 -31.00
C ASP A 363 25.85 -5.97 -29.86
N ALA A 364 25.09 -4.89 -30.13
CA ALA A 364 24.77 -3.89 -29.10
C ALA A 364 23.89 -4.47 -27.97
N TYR A 365 23.12 -5.49 -28.26
CA TYR A 365 22.37 -6.21 -27.24
C TYR A 365 23.27 -7.07 -26.37
N LEU A 366 24.22 -7.79 -26.96
CA LEU A 366 25.23 -8.57 -26.22
C LEU A 366 26.09 -7.64 -25.34
N ASP A 367 26.55 -6.53 -25.88
CA ASP A 367 27.31 -5.54 -25.11
C ASP A 367 26.50 -4.99 -23.93
N PHE A 368 25.21 -4.73 -24.12
CA PHE A 368 24.32 -4.30 -23.04
C PHE A 368 24.19 -5.36 -21.95
N VAL A 369 24.02 -6.61 -22.34
CA VAL A 369 23.86 -7.75 -21.44
C VAL A 369 25.12 -7.99 -20.61
N GLU A 370 26.28 -7.89 -21.26
CA GLU A 370 27.58 -8.09 -20.63
C GLU A 370 28.10 -6.85 -19.89
N GLY A 371 27.28 -5.81 -19.79
CA GLY A 371 27.62 -4.57 -19.06
C GLY A 371 28.62 -3.66 -19.76
N ARG A 372 28.99 -3.96 -21.00
CA ARG A 372 29.92 -3.15 -21.84
C ARG A 372 29.21 -2.05 -22.60
N GLY A 373 27.89 -2.14 -22.74
CA GLY A 373 27.05 -1.21 -23.50
C GLY A 373 25.84 -0.70 -22.71
N THR A 374 25.03 0.16 -23.35
CA THR A 374 23.82 0.69 -22.77
C THR A 374 22.57 0.26 -23.53
N TYR A 375 21.44 0.08 -22.83
CA TYR A 375 20.14 -0.17 -23.48
C TYR A 375 19.76 0.92 -24.50
N ALA A 376 20.20 2.16 -24.28
CA ALA A 376 19.99 3.28 -25.21
C ALA A 376 20.74 3.07 -26.54
N ALA A 377 21.95 2.52 -26.51
CA ALA A 377 22.72 2.17 -27.71
C ALA A 377 22.02 1.09 -28.54
N PHE A 378 21.61 -0.02 -27.89
CA PHE A 378 20.81 -1.07 -28.52
C PHE A 378 19.51 -0.53 -29.12
N LYS A 379 18.76 0.25 -28.37
CA LYS A 379 17.50 0.85 -28.81
C LYS A 379 17.65 1.81 -29.99
N SER A 380 18.84 2.42 -30.15
CA SER A 380 19.10 3.31 -31.26
C SER A 380 18.98 2.64 -32.64
N PHE A 381 19.26 1.33 -32.71
CA PHE A 381 19.08 0.53 -33.92
C PHE A 381 17.61 0.38 -34.32
N ALA A 382 16.72 0.30 -33.35
CA ALA A 382 15.28 0.26 -33.59
C ALA A 382 14.72 1.56 -34.18
N LYS A 383 15.43 2.70 -34.02
CA LYS A 383 15.08 4.01 -34.60
C LYS A 383 15.45 4.13 -36.08
N LYS A 384 16.58 3.53 -36.51
CA LYS A 384 17.10 3.65 -37.86
C LYS A 384 16.17 3.06 -38.93
N ASP A 385 15.25 2.23 -38.56
CA ASP A 385 14.35 1.45 -39.43
C ASP A 385 12.97 2.12 -39.65
N GLY A 386 12.83 3.43 -39.35
CA GLY A 386 11.63 4.21 -39.66
C GLY A 386 10.37 3.89 -38.80
N TRP A 387 10.49 3.11 -37.75
CA TRP A 387 9.35 2.77 -36.88
C TRP A 387 9.03 3.91 -35.90
N LYS A 388 7.78 4.30 -35.85
CA LYS A 388 7.27 5.35 -34.94
C LYS A 388 7.43 5.03 -33.45
N ASN A 389 7.64 3.78 -33.08
CA ASN A 389 7.79 3.34 -31.69
C ASN A 389 9.01 2.42 -31.53
N SER A 390 10.18 3.03 -31.40
CA SER A 390 11.46 2.33 -31.21
C SER A 390 11.53 1.49 -29.94
N GLU A 391 10.75 1.83 -28.90
CA GLU A 391 10.69 1.08 -27.66
C GLU A 391 10.01 -0.29 -27.86
N ASN A 392 8.86 -0.32 -28.51
CA ASN A 392 8.14 -1.56 -28.76
C ASN A 392 8.92 -2.51 -29.68
N LYS A 393 9.70 -1.94 -30.62
CA LYS A 393 10.56 -2.73 -31.51
C LYS A 393 11.75 -3.30 -30.74
N ALA A 394 12.43 -2.47 -29.96
CA ALA A 394 13.53 -2.91 -29.11
C ALA A 394 13.07 -4.01 -28.12
N GLN A 395 11.92 -3.85 -27.49
CA GLN A 395 11.35 -4.87 -26.60
C GLN A 395 10.99 -6.18 -27.32
N LYS A 396 10.51 -6.10 -28.58
CA LYS A 396 10.33 -7.31 -29.42
C LYS A 396 11.66 -7.99 -29.71
N TRP A 397 12.68 -7.23 -30.06
CA TRP A 397 14.01 -7.77 -30.30
C TRP A 397 14.62 -8.41 -29.05
N VAL A 398 14.48 -7.76 -27.89
CA VAL A 398 14.90 -8.37 -26.61
C VAL A 398 14.26 -9.74 -26.40
N LYS A 399 12.97 -9.90 -26.70
CA LYS A 399 12.30 -11.21 -26.55
C LYS A 399 12.84 -12.28 -27.50
N ILE A 400 13.30 -11.89 -28.67
CA ILE A 400 13.85 -12.80 -29.69
C ILE A 400 15.32 -13.12 -29.42
N LEU A 401 16.12 -12.10 -29.06
CA LEU A 401 17.56 -12.21 -28.79
C LEU A 401 17.88 -12.84 -27.45
N ARG A 402 16.88 -12.94 -26.60
CA ARG A 402 17.02 -13.49 -25.27
C ARG A 402 17.18 -15.00 -25.34
N ASP A 403 18.41 -15.47 -25.19
CA ASP A 403 18.69 -16.88 -25.00
C ASP A 403 18.24 -17.35 -23.61
N ASP A 404 18.10 -18.68 -23.44
CA ASP A 404 17.69 -19.32 -22.20
C ASP A 404 18.66 -19.03 -21.04
N HIS A 405 19.84 -18.51 -21.31
CA HIS A 405 20.86 -18.10 -20.34
C HIS A 405 20.82 -16.63 -19.96
N PHE A 406 19.79 -15.90 -20.40
CA PHE A 406 19.73 -14.49 -20.10
C PHE A 406 19.37 -14.25 -18.64
N LEU A 407 20.32 -13.67 -17.91
CA LEU A 407 20.08 -13.11 -16.58
C LEU A 407 19.04 -12.01 -16.72
N PRO A 408 17.88 -12.13 -16.08
CA PRO A 408 17.01 -10.99 -15.93
C PRO A 408 17.81 -9.91 -15.22
N LEU A 409 17.58 -8.65 -15.58
CA LEU A 409 17.88 -7.54 -14.71
C LEU A 409 17.07 -7.79 -13.44
N TRP A 410 17.69 -8.42 -12.48
CA TRP A 410 17.15 -8.69 -11.18
C TRP A 410 16.99 -7.36 -10.46
N ASN A 411 15.88 -6.69 -10.70
CA ASN A 411 15.44 -5.64 -9.83
C ASN A 411 14.73 -6.30 -8.66
N GLU A 412 15.38 -6.24 -7.50
CA GLU A 412 14.86 -6.32 -6.14
C GLU A 412 13.35 -6.58 -6.07
N GLY A 413 12.90 -7.84 -6.18
CA GLY A 413 11.51 -7.78 -6.45
C GLY A 413 10.56 -8.81 -5.95
N SER A 414 10.88 -10.07 -5.75
CA SER A 414 9.91 -10.96 -5.14
C SER A 414 10.07 -11.00 -3.63
N GLY A 415 8.96 -10.99 -2.88
CA GLY A 415 8.99 -11.15 -1.43
C GLY A 415 9.70 -12.44 -1.02
N LEU A 416 9.45 -13.54 -1.76
CA LEU A 416 10.11 -14.82 -1.57
C LEU A 416 11.61 -14.75 -1.87
N GLN A 417 11.97 -14.11 -2.98
CA GLN A 417 13.35 -13.90 -3.36
C GLN A 417 14.10 -13.07 -2.33
N LYS A 418 13.48 -11.98 -1.87
CA LYS A 418 14.03 -11.12 -0.84
C LYS A 418 14.24 -11.89 0.47
N ALA A 419 13.30 -12.73 0.86
CA ALA A 419 13.40 -13.58 2.03
C ALA A 419 14.57 -14.58 1.93
N ILE A 420 14.86 -15.11 0.73
CA ILE A 420 15.98 -16.02 0.48
C ILE A 420 17.31 -15.26 0.38
N LEU A 421 17.33 -14.09 -0.28
CA LEU A 421 18.56 -13.36 -0.63
C LEU A 421 19.13 -12.48 0.48
N GLU A 422 18.34 -12.00 1.43
CA GLU A 422 18.78 -10.99 2.41
C GLU A 422 19.76 -11.52 3.47
N HIS A 423 20.00 -12.84 3.55
CA HIS A 423 20.69 -13.41 4.68
C HIS A 423 21.80 -14.44 4.41
N ASP A 424 22.02 -14.85 3.16
CA ASP A 424 23.18 -15.67 2.81
C ASP A 424 23.63 -15.43 1.36
N ASP A 425 24.78 -14.79 1.19
CA ASP A 425 25.34 -14.44 -0.12
C ASP A 425 25.62 -15.66 -1.02
N ARG A 426 25.88 -16.84 -0.45
CA ARG A 426 26.15 -18.07 -1.21
C ARG A 426 24.86 -18.63 -1.80
N ILE A 427 23.79 -18.71 -0.99
CA ILE A 427 22.46 -19.12 -1.46
C ILE A 427 21.94 -18.10 -2.47
N SER A 428 22.09 -16.81 -2.15
CA SER A 428 21.74 -15.69 -3.03
C SER A 428 22.38 -15.80 -4.40
N LYS A 429 23.71 -16.04 -4.46
CA LYS A 429 24.45 -16.16 -5.71
C LYS A 429 23.95 -17.34 -6.53
N ARG A 430 23.78 -18.51 -5.89
CA ARG A 430 23.32 -19.70 -6.58
C ARG A 430 21.89 -19.60 -7.11
N PHE A 431 20.96 -19.01 -6.36
CA PHE A 431 19.62 -18.72 -6.84
C PHE A 431 19.62 -17.72 -8.00
N LYS A 432 20.56 -16.76 -8.03
CA LYS A 432 20.72 -15.85 -9.17
C LYS A 432 21.20 -16.61 -10.42
N ASP A 433 22.13 -17.52 -10.24
CA ASP A 433 22.70 -18.30 -11.35
C ASP A 433 21.70 -19.35 -11.87
N GLU A 434 20.77 -19.82 -11.04
CA GLU A 434 19.78 -20.85 -11.36
C GLU A 434 18.33 -20.30 -11.35
N TRP A 435 18.14 -19.08 -11.79
CA TRP A 435 16.86 -18.35 -11.82
C TRP A 435 15.68 -19.07 -12.51
N GLN A 436 15.95 -20.03 -13.39
CA GLN A 436 14.95 -20.84 -14.09
C GLN A 436 14.07 -21.69 -13.12
N TYR A 437 14.57 -21.98 -11.93
CA TYR A 437 13.86 -22.77 -10.93
C TYR A 437 12.91 -21.93 -10.05
N GLN A 438 13.02 -20.62 -10.13
CA GLN A 438 12.25 -19.72 -9.28
C GLN A 438 10.72 -19.81 -9.48
N PRO A 439 10.19 -19.94 -10.71
CA PRO A 439 8.75 -20.13 -10.91
C PRO A 439 8.23 -21.42 -10.27
N ILE A 440 9.01 -22.50 -10.32
CA ILE A 440 8.66 -23.79 -9.71
C ILE A 440 8.61 -23.64 -8.19
N LEU A 441 9.65 -23.09 -7.59
CA LEU A 441 9.70 -22.83 -6.15
C LEU A 441 8.55 -21.92 -5.70
N THR A 442 8.30 -20.84 -6.44
CA THR A 442 7.19 -19.91 -6.13
C THR A 442 5.85 -20.62 -6.17
N LYS A 443 5.65 -21.56 -7.09
CA LYS A 443 4.41 -22.33 -7.18
C LYS A 443 4.27 -23.30 -5.99
N LEU A 444 5.30 -24.10 -5.69
CA LEU A 444 5.28 -25.03 -4.56
C LEU A 444 4.97 -24.32 -3.25
N VAL A 445 5.64 -23.20 -3.00
CA VAL A 445 5.41 -22.37 -1.80
C VAL A 445 4.01 -21.75 -1.81
N ALA A 446 3.50 -21.33 -2.97
CA ALA A 446 2.16 -20.77 -3.09
C ALA A 446 1.09 -21.81 -2.79
N ASP A 447 1.23 -23.02 -3.34
CA ASP A 447 0.27 -24.12 -3.13
C ASP A 447 0.24 -24.52 -1.63
N SER A 448 1.42 -24.59 -0.99
CA SER A 448 1.58 -24.85 0.44
C SER A 448 0.90 -23.76 1.31
N TYR A 449 1.17 -22.48 1.04
CA TYR A 449 0.52 -21.39 1.77
C TYR A 449 -0.98 -21.30 1.49
N GLU A 450 -1.46 -21.60 0.28
CA GLU A 450 -2.88 -21.61 -0.02
C GLU A 450 -3.63 -22.64 0.83
N SER A 451 -3.08 -23.84 0.94
CA SER A 451 -3.61 -24.89 1.83
C SER A 451 -3.58 -24.45 3.29
N ALA A 452 -2.43 -23.94 3.77
CA ALA A 452 -2.25 -23.51 5.15
C ALA A 452 -3.17 -22.37 5.55
N ILE A 453 -3.37 -21.36 4.68
CA ILE A 453 -4.32 -20.27 4.91
C ILE A 453 -5.73 -20.83 5.02
N GLY A 454 -6.13 -21.72 4.10
CA GLY A 454 -7.46 -22.34 4.13
C GLY A 454 -7.74 -23.05 5.44
N VAL A 455 -6.79 -23.87 5.93
CA VAL A 455 -6.91 -24.58 7.21
C VAL A 455 -6.89 -23.61 8.40
N SER A 456 -5.95 -22.67 8.42
CA SER A 456 -5.77 -21.74 9.55
C SER A 456 -6.94 -20.78 9.73
N THR A 457 -7.66 -20.45 8.66
CA THR A 457 -8.78 -19.50 8.65
C THR A 457 -10.14 -20.16 8.47
N SER A 458 -10.23 -21.47 8.67
CA SER A 458 -11.47 -22.25 8.54
C SER A 458 -12.19 -22.02 7.21
N LYS A 459 -11.47 -21.57 6.18
CA LYS A 459 -12.03 -21.18 4.87
C LYS A 459 -13.11 -20.08 4.93
N ALA A 460 -13.16 -19.32 6.01
CA ALA A 460 -14.18 -18.29 6.22
C ALA A 460 -14.28 -17.30 5.06
N TYR A 461 -13.14 -16.85 4.52
CA TYR A 461 -13.14 -15.95 3.38
C TYR A 461 -13.64 -16.63 2.09
N ASP A 462 -13.27 -17.88 1.85
CA ASP A 462 -13.70 -18.62 0.64
C ASP A 462 -15.22 -18.84 0.66
N THR A 463 -15.80 -19.10 1.83
CA THR A 463 -17.26 -19.22 2.03
C THR A 463 -17.94 -17.87 1.80
N LEU A 464 -17.40 -16.77 2.35
CA LEU A 464 -17.90 -15.43 2.08
C LEU A 464 -17.86 -15.12 0.57
N GLU A 465 -16.71 -15.35 -0.10
CA GLU A 465 -16.54 -15.07 -1.54
C GLU A 465 -17.54 -15.89 -2.38
N SER A 466 -17.79 -17.14 -2.01
CA SER A 466 -18.72 -18.03 -2.69
C SER A 466 -20.16 -17.54 -2.57
N ALA A 467 -20.61 -17.23 -1.35
CA ALA A 467 -21.95 -16.73 -1.10
C ALA A 467 -22.21 -15.37 -1.79
N LEU A 468 -21.30 -14.43 -1.67
CA LEU A 468 -21.39 -13.13 -2.36
C LEU A 468 -21.21 -13.28 -3.87
N GLY A 469 -20.48 -14.30 -4.32
CA GLY A 469 -20.34 -14.68 -5.71
C GLY A 469 -21.67 -15.10 -6.34
N LEU A 470 -22.53 -15.82 -5.60
CA LEU A 470 -23.89 -16.16 -6.02
C LEU A 470 -24.74 -14.90 -6.22
N ILE A 471 -24.77 -13.99 -5.22
CA ILE A 471 -25.47 -12.71 -5.32
C ILE A 471 -24.98 -11.90 -6.54
N SER A 472 -23.66 -11.82 -6.75
CA SER A 472 -23.09 -11.06 -7.87
C SER A 472 -23.43 -11.64 -9.25
N LYS A 473 -23.62 -12.97 -9.36
CA LYS A 473 -24.03 -13.62 -10.60
C LYS A 473 -25.50 -13.32 -10.94
N SER A 474 -26.35 -13.18 -9.93
CA SER A 474 -27.77 -12.86 -10.06
C SER A 474 -28.01 -11.41 -10.48
N CYS A 475 -27.01 -10.52 -10.35
CA CYS A 475 -27.07 -9.18 -10.93
C CYS A 475 -27.08 -9.24 -12.46
N ASP A 476 -28.15 -8.82 -13.08
CA ASP A 476 -28.18 -8.63 -14.53
C ASP A 476 -27.52 -7.28 -14.94
N GLY A 477 -27.45 -7.01 -16.25
CA GLY A 477 -26.81 -5.79 -16.74
C GLY A 477 -27.56 -4.49 -16.45
N LEU A 478 -28.78 -4.57 -15.92
CA LEU A 478 -29.68 -3.45 -15.62
C LEU A 478 -29.74 -3.14 -14.12
N HIS A 479 -29.29 -4.07 -13.26
CA HIS A 479 -29.28 -3.86 -11.82
C HIS A 479 -28.22 -2.86 -11.37
N PRO A 480 -28.52 -2.03 -10.35
CA PRO A 480 -27.59 -1.02 -9.81
C PRO A 480 -26.42 -1.60 -9.00
N GLY A 481 -26.18 -2.92 -9.05
CA GLY A 481 -25.16 -3.60 -8.24
C GLY A 481 -25.72 -4.16 -6.94
N VAL A 482 -24.85 -4.41 -5.96
CA VAL A 482 -25.21 -4.93 -4.64
C VAL A 482 -25.04 -3.82 -3.62
N SER A 483 -26.04 -3.62 -2.76
CA SER A 483 -25.98 -2.64 -1.68
C SER A 483 -26.38 -3.26 -0.35
N TRP A 484 -25.86 -2.72 0.73
CA TRP A 484 -26.24 -3.07 2.10
C TRP A 484 -26.19 -1.82 2.97
N GLU A 485 -26.92 -1.86 4.06
CA GLU A 485 -26.97 -0.77 5.02
C GLU A 485 -26.21 -1.16 6.29
N LEU A 486 -25.33 -0.26 6.73
CA LEU A 486 -24.61 -0.40 7.99
C LEU A 486 -25.49 0.07 9.17
N PRO A 487 -25.18 -0.33 10.43
CA PRO A 487 -26.02 0.01 11.57
C PRO A 487 -26.22 1.49 11.84
N ASP A 488 -25.31 2.37 11.32
CA ASP A 488 -25.42 3.82 11.38
C ASP A 488 -26.26 4.45 10.24
N GLY A 489 -26.95 3.62 9.46
CA GLY A 489 -27.73 4.05 8.30
C GLY A 489 -26.89 4.37 7.05
N PHE A 490 -25.58 4.12 7.08
CA PHE A 490 -24.72 4.33 5.92
C PHE A 490 -24.97 3.25 4.87
N ILE A 491 -25.42 3.65 3.68
CA ILE A 491 -25.68 2.73 2.58
C ILE A 491 -24.42 2.54 1.74
N VAL A 492 -23.89 1.32 1.72
CA VAL A 492 -22.78 0.92 0.86
C VAL A 492 -23.33 0.47 -0.49
N ASN A 493 -22.91 1.15 -1.55
CA ASN A 493 -23.29 0.80 -2.92
C ASN A 493 -22.10 0.21 -3.67
N ASN A 494 -22.05 -1.13 -3.77
CA ASN A 494 -21.01 -1.82 -4.53
C ASN A 494 -21.37 -1.88 -6.01
N TYR A 495 -20.97 -0.86 -6.74
CA TYR A 495 -21.39 -0.60 -8.09
C TYR A 495 -20.19 -0.31 -9.01
N TYR A 496 -20.01 -1.11 -10.05
CA TYR A 496 -18.93 -0.96 -11.03
C TYR A 496 -19.46 -0.89 -12.44
N ILE A 497 -19.19 0.21 -13.11
CA ILE A 497 -19.52 0.38 -14.52
C ILE A 497 -18.34 -0.06 -15.38
N LYS A 498 -18.63 -0.67 -16.54
CA LYS A 498 -17.62 -0.88 -17.57
C LYS A 498 -17.15 0.47 -18.08
N GLN A 499 -15.94 0.83 -17.73
CA GLN A 499 -15.25 1.93 -18.41
C GLN A 499 -14.80 1.43 -19.77
N HIS A 500 -15.19 2.10 -20.85
CA HIS A 500 -14.53 1.94 -22.12
C HIS A 500 -13.06 2.28 -21.92
N GLN A 501 -12.18 1.32 -21.96
CA GLN A 501 -10.77 1.62 -22.13
C GLN A 501 -10.65 2.25 -23.51
N ALA A 502 -10.39 3.54 -23.55
CA ALA A 502 -9.87 4.15 -24.78
C ALA A 502 -8.67 3.30 -25.20
N ASP A 503 -8.69 2.84 -26.46
CA ASP A 503 -7.65 1.96 -26.98
C ASP A 503 -6.31 2.70 -26.95
N LYS A 504 -5.60 2.59 -25.84
CA LYS A 504 -4.29 3.22 -25.60
C LYS A 504 -3.26 2.75 -26.63
N SER A 505 -3.53 1.64 -27.33
CA SER A 505 -2.61 1.06 -28.30
C SER A 505 -2.53 1.87 -29.59
N ARG A 506 -3.49 2.74 -29.86
CA ARG A 506 -3.59 3.46 -31.15
C ARG A 506 -3.38 4.98 -31.07
N GLY A 507 -3.08 5.52 -29.91
CA GLY A 507 -2.89 6.97 -29.73
C GLY A 507 -4.15 7.79 -30.10
N LYS A 508 -5.32 7.18 -30.06
CA LYS A 508 -6.60 7.85 -30.31
C LYS A 508 -7.03 8.58 -29.07
N MET A 509 -7.36 9.84 -29.20
CA MET A 509 -8.10 10.56 -28.15
C MET A 509 -9.48 9.89 -27.94
N PRO A 510 -10.05 9.99 -26.71
CA PRO A 510 -11.38 9.46 -26.44
C PRO A 510 -12.37 9.97 -27.51
N CYS A 511 -13.06 9.04 -28.17
CA CYS A 511 -14.05 9.43 -29.15
C CYS A 511 -15.25 10.08 -28.46
N TRP A 512 -15.58 11.30 -28.86
CA TRP A 512 -16.80 11.97 -28.46
C TRP A 512 -18.00 11.23 -29.04
N ARG A 513 -18.78 10.59 -28.19
CA ARG A 513 -20.02 9.92 -28.60
C ARG A 513 -21.17 10.45 -27.74
N GLY A 514 -21.89 11.45 -28.25
CA GLY A 514 -23.09 11.94 -27.60
C GLY A 514 -23.81 12.97 -28.47
N SER A 515 -25.11 12.84 -28.62
CA SER A 515 -25.91 13.73 -29.47
C SER A 515 -25.88 15.20 -29.03
N ALA A 516 -25.81 15.49 -27.73
CA ALA A 516 -25.77 16.84 -27.20
C ALA A 516 -24.45 17.59 -27.44
N TYR A 517 -23.33 16.85 -27.55
CA TYR A 517 -22.00 17.44 -27.74
C TYR A 517 -21.51 17.38 -29.18
N SER A 518 -22.15 16.60 -30.05
CA SER A 518 -21.77 16.54 -31.47
C SER A 518 -21.92 17.89 -32.16
N ALA A 519 -22.78 18.77 -31.66
CA ALA A 519 -22.97 20.12 -32.18
C ALA A 519 -21.84 21.09 -31.81
N LEU A 520 -21.11 20.80 -30.70
CA LEU A 520 -20.02 21.64 -30.20
C LEU A 520 -18.65 21.20 -30.68
N VAL A 521 -18.59 20.04 -31.36
CA VAL A 521 -17.32 19.50 -31.89
C VAL A 521 -17.06 20.01 -33.28
N PRO A 522 -15.91 20.65 -33.53
CA PRO A 522 -15.57 21.15 -34.86
C PRO A 522 -15.55 20.05 -35.94
N ASP A 523 -15.98 20.40 -37.15
CA ASP A 523 -16.09 19.42 -38.23
C ASP A 523 -14.75 18.80 -38.64
N TRP A 524 -13.66 19.58 -38.54
CA TRP A 524 -12.31 19.05 -38.76
C TRP A 524 -11.93 17.96 -37.76
N TYR A 525 -12.39 18.05 -36.49
CA TYR A 525 -12.12 17.02 -35.48
C TYR A 525 -13.07 15.82 -35.62
N LYS A 526 -14.30 16.03 -36.07
CA LYS A 526 -15.27 14.95 -36.31
C LYS A 526 -14.78 13.94 -37.34
N LYS A 527 -14.00 14.36 -38.33
CA LYS A 527 -13.51 13.51 -39.42
C LYS A 527 -12.38 12.57 -38.99
N GLU A 528 -11.39 13.05 -38.28
CA GLU A 528 -10.19 12.26 -37.97
C GLU A 528 -10.13 11.76 -36.52
N LYS A 529 -10.68 12.50 -35.55
CA LYS A 529 -10.76 12.17 -34.11
C LYS A 529 -9.44 11.66 -33.51
N THR A 530 -8.32 12.21 -33.90
CA THR A 530 -6.99 11.80 -33.47
C THR A 530 -6.19 12.97 -32.90
N SER A 531 -5.26 12.69 -31.99
CA SER A 531 -4.30 13.71 -31.49
C SER A 531 -3.45 14.30 -32.63
N LYS A 532 -3.28 13.56 -33.74
CA LYS A 532 -2.60 14.02 -34.93
C LYS A 532 -3.38 15.12 -35.65
N CYS A 533 -4.71 15.05 -35.66
CA CYS A 533 -5.57 16.05 -36.25
C CYS A 533 -5.45 17.39 -35.52
N ILE A 534 -5.52 17.36 -34.18
CA ILE A 534 -5.31 18.55 -33.33
C ILE A 534 -3.91 19.13 -33.58
N PHE A 535 -2.92 18.25 -33.62
CA PHE A 535 -1.53 18.67 -33.85
C PHE A 535 -1.34 19.33 -35.21
N ASN A 536 -1.89 18.75 -36.29
CA ASN A 536 -1.83 19.31 -37.62
C ASN A 536 -2.52 20.68 -37.67
N ARG A 537 -3.65 20.84 -37.00
CA ARG A 537 -4.37 22.11 -36.95
C ARG A 537 -3.58 23.19 -36.20
N VAL A 538 -2.96 22.81 -35.07
CA VAL A 538 -2.08 23.71 -34.33
C VAL A 538 -0.84 24.10 -35.17
N LYS A 539 -0.30 23.18 -35.96
CA LYS A 539 0.81 23.44 -36.87
C LYS A 539 0.42 24.42 -37.99
N GLU A 540 -0.79 24.30 -38.53
CA GLU A 540 -1.31 25.24 -39.54
C GLU A 540 -1.48 26.65 -38.94
N LEU A 541 -2.10 26.77 -37.79
CA LEU A 541 -2.22 28.02 -37.04
C LEU A 541 -0.87 28.68 -36.75
N TYR A 542 0.10 27.84 -36.37
CA TYR A 542 1.46 28.28 -36.06
C TYR A 542 2.20 28.79 -37.27
N SER A 543 2.05 28.14 -38.43
CA SER A 543 2.66 28.56 -39.71
C SER A 543 2.10 29.88 -40.21
N THR A 544 0.84 30.19 -39.92
CA THR A 544 0.21 31.47 -40.25
C THR A 544 0.62 32.62 -39.33
N SER A 545 1.05 32.33 -38.10
CA SER A 545 1.34 33.32 -37.05
C SER A 545 2.82 33.78 -36.98
N LYS A 546 3.73 33.32 -37.88
CA LYS A 546 5.17 33.67 -37.95
C LYS A 546 5.97 33.47 -36.64
N LEU A 547 5.59 32.55 -35.81
CA LEU A 547 6.34 32.19 -34.59
C LEU A 547 7.41 31.14 -34.92
N LEU A 548 8.62 31.33 -34.41
CA LEU A 548 9.91 30.71 -34.76
C LEU A 548 9.89 29.17 -34.95
N ASP A 549 10.40 28.75 -36.14
CA ASP A 549 10.43 27.37 -36.66
C ASP A 549 11.32 26.40 -35.84
N ASP A 550 12.33 26.87 -35.13
CA ASP A 550 13.36 26.04 -34.52
C ASP A 550 12.88 25.38 -33.20
N GLU A 551 12.16 26.10 -32.34
CA GLU A 551 11.62 25.54 -31.08
C GLU A 551 10.52 24.51 -31.34
N LEU A 552 9.76 24.67 -32.42
CA LEU A 552 8.69 23.75 -32.79
C LEU A 552 9.25 22.44 -33.37
N SER A 553 10.32 22.50 -34.13
CA SER A 553 10.99 21.35 -34.76
C SER A 553 11.56 20.40 -33.69
N ASP A 554 12.14 20.92 -32.61
CA ASP A 554 12.73 20.12 -31.54
C ASP A 554 11.66 19.58 -30.58
N ALA A 555 10.61 20.31 -30.35
CA ALA A 555 9.47 19.88 -29.53
C ALA A 555 8.62 18.80 -30.23
N ILE A 556 8.53 18.81 -31.56
CA ILE A 556 7.85 17.78 -32.38
C ILE A 556 8.56 16.42 -32.28
N LYS A 557 9.89 16.41 -32.08
CA LYS A 557 10.68 15.19 -31.90
C LYS A 557 10.48 14.54 -30.54
N GLY A 558 9.93 15.26 -29.54
CA GLY A 558 9.64 14.80 -28.18
C GLY A 558 8.15 14.42 -27.97
N LYS A 559 7.87 13.32 -27.28
CA LYS A 559 6.61 12.56 -27.24
C LYS A 559 5.42 13.16 -26.45
N LEU A 560 5.35 14.45 -26.12
CA LEU A 560 4.33 15.01 -25.23
C LEU A 560 3.35 15.94 -25.96
N TYR A 561 2.54 15.35 -26.86
CA TYR A 561 1.61 16.12 -27.70
C TYR A 561 0.62 17.03 -26.95
N SER A 562 0.04 16.59 -25.83
CA SER A 562 -0.98 17.40 -25.14
C SER A 562 -0.42 18.58 -24.35
N SER A 563 0.72 18.41 -23.67
CA SER A 563 1.38 19.50 -22.93
C SER A 563 2.00 20.51 -23.89
N LEU A 564 2.57 20.03 -24.99
CA LEU A 564 3.15 20.87 -26.04
C LEU A 564 2.08 21.71 -26.74
N VAL A 565 0.96 21.10 -27.12
CA VAL A 565 -0.18 21.80 -27.73
C VAL A 565 -0.71 22.88 -26.80
N ARG A 566 -0.83 22.63 -25.50
CA ARG A 566 -1.22 23.64 -24.52
C ARG A 566 -0.21 24.78 -24.39
N GLN A 567 1.10 24.48 -24.42
CA GLN A 567 2.16 25.49 -24.37
C GLN A 567 2.14 26.37 -25.60
N ILE A 568 1.96 25.81 -26.81
CA ILE A 568 1.85 26.54 -28.03
C ILE A 568 0.62 27.43 -28.04
N LEU A 569 -0.55 26.91 -27.65
CA LEU A 569 -1.78 27.68 -27.60
C LEU A 569 -1.75 28.81 -26.56
N ASN A 570 -0.96 28.68 -25.50
CA ASN A 570 -0.78 29.76 -24.53
C ASN A 570 0.12 30.90 -25.06
N LYS A 571 0.91 30.65 -26.09
CA LYS A 571 1.77 31.66 -26.76
C LYS A 571 1.10 32.31 -28.00
N VAL A 572 -0.04 31.76 -28.42
CA VAL A 572 -0.78 32.27 -29.60
C VAL A 572 -1.78 33.33 -29.13
N ASP A 573 -1.70 34.53 -29.72
CA ASP A 573 -2.64 35.61 -29.47
C ASP A 573 -4.02 35.23 -30.02
N PRO A 574 -5.09 35.21 -29.20
CA PRO A 574 -6.43 34.86 -29.64
C PRO A 574 -6.98 35.77 -30.76
N GLU A 575 -6.58 37.06 -30.79
CA GLU A 575 -7.04 38.03 -31.80
C GLU A 575 -6.45 37.79 -33.19
N GLN A 576 -5.30 37.08 -33.27
CA GLN A 576 -4.63 36.78 -34.55
C GLN A 576 -5.12 35.51 -35.23
N THR A 577 -6.02 34.76 -34.62
CA THR A 577 -6.42 33.40 -35.04
C THR A 577 -7.91 33.24 -35.33
N ASP A 578 -8.69 34.35 -35.44
CA ASP A 578 -10.13 34.35 -35.71
C ASP A 578 -10.91 33.33 -34.81
N GLY A 579 -10.48 33.15 -33.57
CA GLY A 579 -11.09 32.22 -32.60
C GLY A 579 -10.71 30.73 -32.77
N GLU A 580 -9.87 30.35 -33.77
CA GLU A 580 -9.46 28.95 -33.97
C GLU A 580 -8.65 28.37 -32.78
N ALA A 581 -7.81 29.21 -32.14
CA ALA A 581 -7.06 28.80 -30.95
C ALA A 581 -8.01 28.46 -29.78
N ASP A 582 -9.09 29.22 -29.62
CA ASP A 582 -10.10 28.94 -28.59
C ASP A 582 -10.95 27.71 -28.92
N GLU A 583 -11.15 27.43 -30.20
CA GLU A 583 -11.81 26.21 -30.65
C GLU A 583 -10.97 24.97 -30.29
N ILE A 584 -9.65 25.03 -30.51
CA ILE A 584 -8.72 23.97 -30.14
C ILE A 584 -8.61 23.84 -28.61
N ARG A 585 -8.57 24.93 -27.86
CA ARG A 585 -8.61 24.92 -26.38
C ARG A 585 -9.89 24.29 -25.87
N ARG A 586 -11.05 24.58 -26.48
CA ARG A 586 -12.32 23.92 -26.17
C ARG A 586 -12.26 22.42 -26.42
N VAL A 587 -11.76 21.98 -27.56
CA VAL A 587 -11.58 20.53 -27.87
C VAL A 587 -10.68 19.85 -26.84
N LEU A 588 -9.59 20.47 -26.44
CA LEU A 588 -8.66 19.93 -25.44
C LEU A 588 -9.26 19.91 -24.03
N SER A 589 -9.99 20.98 -23.63
CA SER A 589 -10.63 21.02 -22.29
C SER A 589 -11.78 20.04 -22.18
N HIS A 590 -12.53 19.82 -23.25
CA HIS A 590 -13.64 18.85 -23.27
C HIS A 590 -13.17 17.40 -23.34
N SER A 591 -11.91 17.12 -23.73
CA SER A 591 -11.35 15.77 -23.68
C SER A 591 -11.29 15.24 -22.23
N ASP A 592 -11.07 16.13 -21.26
CA ASP A 592 -11.06 15.77 -19.83
C ASP A 592 -12.49 15.57 -19.26
N TYR A 593 -13.48 16.29 -19.78
CA TYR A 593 -14.90 16.12 -19.44
C TYR A 593 -15.56 14.89 -20.10
N THR A 594 -15.04 14.42 -21.20
CA THR A 594 -15.59 13.27 -21.93
C THR A 594 -15.49 11.97 -21.10
N LEU A 595 -14.49 11.86 -20.21
CA LEU A 595 -14.37 10.74 -19.26
C LEU A 595 -15.55 10.66 -18.28
N LEU A 596 -16.05 11.80 -17.80
CA LEU A 596 -17.21 11.89 -16.89
C LEU A 596 -18.53 11.61 -17.62
N LEU A 597 -18.69 12.09 -18.86
CA LEU A 597 -19.91 11.88 -19.67
C LEU A 597 -20.00 10.46 -20.24
N TYR A 598 -18.89 9.78 -20.48
CA TYR A 598 -18.87 8.36 -20.81
C TYR A 598 -19.39 7.52 -19.65
N ALA A 599 -19.07 7.88 -18.41
CA ALA A 599 -19.63 7.22 -17.25
C ALA A 599 -21.18 7.36 -17.19
N GLU A 600 -21.73 8.46 -17.64
CA GLU A 600 -23.20 8.65 -17.71
C GLU A 600 -23.89 7.84 -18.81
N LYS A 601 -23.26 7.63 -19.95
CA LYS A 601 -23.86 6.87 -21.08
C LYS A 601 -23.88 5.36 -20.89
N GLU A 602 -22.97 4.83 -20.06
CA GLU A 602 -22.94 3.43 -19.68
C GLU A 602 -23.67 3.16 -18.34
N LYS A 603 -24.48 4.13 -17.85
CA LYS A 603 -25.42 3.91 -16.75
C LYS A 603 -26.25 2.67 -17.09
N GLY A 604 -26.02 1.58 -16.37
CA GLY A 604 -26.72 0.30 -16.54
C GLY A 604 -25.87 -0.87 -17.03
N ARG A 605 -24.63 -0.66 -17.49
CA ARG A 605 -23.75 -1.79 -17.83
C ARG A 605 -22.77 -2.10 -16.72
N LEU A 606 -23.13 -3.03 -15.87
CA LEU A 606 -22.26 -3.49 -14.79
C LEU A 606 -21.00 -4.20 -15.33
N ASN A 607 -19.88 -3.91 -14.71
CA ASN A 607 -18.68 -4.70 -14.84
C ASN A 607 -18.77 -5.91 -13.90
N LYS A 608 -19.44 -6.97 -14.34
CA LYS A 608 -19.68 -8.19 -13.53
C LYS A 608 -18.38 -8.78 -12.96
N LYS A 609 -17.27 -8.70 -13.69
CA LYS A 609 -15.96 -9.20 -13.20
C LYS A 609 -15.48 -8.40 -12.00
N LYS A 610 -15.51 -7.05 -12.09
CA LYS A 610 -15.14 -6.18 -10.97
C LYS A 610 -16.11 -6.28 -9.80
N LEU A 611 -17.42 -6.41 -10.10
CA LEU A 611 -18.43 -6.62 -9.06
C LEU A 611 -18.11 -7.88 -8.27
N LYS A 612 -17.93 -9.02 -8.95
CA LYS A 612 -17.60 -10.30 -8.30
C LYS A 612 -16.34 -10.21 -7.44
N THR A 613 -15.25 -9.66 -7.98
CA THR A 613 -13.95 -9.62 -7.26
C THR A 613 -13.88 -8.52 -6.19
N GLY A 614 -14.73 -7.50 -6.25
CA GLY A 614 -14.73 -6.39 -5.30
C GLY A 614 -15.75 -6.52 -4.19
N LEU A 615 -16.77 -7.40 -4.32
CA LEU A 615 -17.87 -7.43 -3.37
C LEU A 615 -17.44 -7.87 -1.98
N ALA A 616 -16.76 -9.01 -1.84
CA ALA A 616 -16.29 -9.50 -0.55
C ALA A 616 -15.29 -8.54 0.13
N PRO A 617 -14.23 -8.04 -0.55
CA PRO A 617 -13.34 -7.04 0.06
C PRO A 617 -14.05 -5.77 0.50
N ASN A 618 -14.98 -5.24 -0.31
CA ASN A 618 -15.67 -4.01 0.04
C ASN A 618 -16.66 -4.21 1.19
N PHE A 619 -17.24 -5.40 1.30
CA PHE A 619 -18.08 -5.75 2.43
C PHE A 619 -17.27 -5.76 3.73
N VAL A 620 -16.17 -6.50 3.81
CA VAL A 620 -15.29 -6.53 4.99
C VAL A 620 -14.79 -5.11 5.35
N HIS A 621 -14.35 -4.33 4.33
CA HIS A 621 -13.93 -2.95 4.55
C HIS A 621 -15.03 -2.02 5.03
N SER A 622 -16.29 -2.32 4.77
CA SER A 622 -17.40 -1.51 5.29
C SER A 622 -17.67 -1.79 6.76
N LEU A 623 -17.43 -3.03 7.20
CA LEU A 623 -17.55 -3.40 8.61
C LEU A 623 -16.47 -2.73 9.45
N ASP A 624 -15.21 -2.75 8.99
CA ASP A 624 -14.13 -2.05 9.67
C ASP A 624 -14.37 -0.53 9.72
N ALA A 625 -14.91 0.02 8.64
CA ALA A 625 -15.25 1.43 8.56
C ALA A 625 -16.37 1.82 9.54
N PHE A 626 -17.39 0.98 9.69
CA PHE A 626 -18.42 1.20 10.70
C PHE A 626 -17.84 1.08 12.10
N HIS A 627 -17.08 0.02 12.40
CA HIS A 627 -16.43 -0.18 13.68
C HIS A 627 -15.61 1.03 14.12
N MET A 628 -14.78 1.57 13.21
CA MET A 628 -14.02 2.80 13.46
C MET A 628 -14.94 4.00 13.77
N ARG A 629 -15.99 4.24 12.97
CA ARG A 629 -16.91 5.37 13.19
C ARG A 629 -17.69 5.25 14.48
N SER A 630 -18.20 4.05 14.77
CA SER A 630 -18.91 3.75 16.02
C SER A 630 -18.02 4.00 17.23
N SER A 631 -16.79 3.45 17.20
CA SER A 631 -15.81 3.63 18.28
C SER A 631 -15.48 5.13 18.51
N ILE A 632 -15.28 5.92 17.44
CA ILE A 632 -15.00 7.36 17.57
C ILE A 632 -16.20 8.10 18.20
N ASN A 633 -17.43 7.78 17.81
CA ASN A 633 -18.61 8.40 18.35
C ASN A 633 -18.74 8.10 19.86
N SER A 634 -18.65 6.83 20.23
CA SER A 634 -18.71 6.43 21.66
C SER A 634 -17.57 7.02 22.49
N LEU A 635 -16.36 7.07 21.93
CA LEU A 635 -15.22 7.75 22.58
C LEU A 635 -15.45 9.23 22.79
N THR A 636 -16.09 9.91 21.82
CA THR A 636 -16.39 11.34 21.92
C THR A 636 -17.41 11.64 23.01
N ASP A 637 -18.32 10.69 23.28
CA ASP A 637 -19.33 10.82 24.32
C ASP A 637 -18.76 10.53 25.75
N GLU A 638 -17.73 9.69 25.82
CA GLU A 638 -17.16 9.21 27.09
C GLU A 638 -15.89 9.96 27.53
N ILE A 639 -15.12 10.52 26.60
CA ILE A 639 -13.86 11.21 26.89
C ILE A 639 -14.00 12.70 26.60
N GLU A 640 -13.97 13.51 27.67
CA GLU A 640 -13.91 14.96 27.54
C GLU A 640 -12.63 15.39 26.81
N SER A 641 -12.74 16.27 25.85
CA SER A 641 -11.61 16.77 25.04
C SER A 641 -10.83 15.64 24.36
N LEU A 642 -11.55 14.72 23.71
CA LEU A 642 -10.93 13.62 22.97
C LEU A 642 -10.07 14.15 21.82
N SER A 643 -8.77 13.80 21.80
CA SER A 643 -7.93 13.84 20.62
C SER A 643 -7.77 12.43 20.07
N PHE A 644 -8.06 12.26 18.78
CA PHE A 644 -8.11 10.95 18.17
C PHE A 644 -7.25 10.85 16.90
N TRP A 645 -6.49 9.75 16.81
CA TRP A 645 -5.69 9.35 15.66
C TRP A 645 -6.31 8.08 15.05
N ALA A 646 -6.54 8.06 13.76
CA ALA A 646 -7.19 6.95 13.08
C ALA A 646 -6.53 6.61 11.75
N VAL A 647 -6.24 5.34 11.53
CA VAL A 647 -5.86 4.78 10.23
C VAL A 647 -6.53 3.43 10.05
N HIS A 648 -7.66 3.41 9.37
CA HIS A 648 -8.46 2.21 9.09
C HIS A 648 -8.84 1.41 10.36
N ASP A 649 -8.03 0.43 10.74
CA ASP A 649 -8.19 -0.48 11.87
C ASP A 649 -7.20 -0.22 13.01
N ALA A 650 -6.45 0.88 12.92
CA ALA A 650 -5.57 1.36 13.97
C ALA A 650 -6.20 2.56 14.68
N PHE A 651 -6.27 2.49 16.01
CA PHE A 651 -6.92 3.42 16.90
C PHE A 651 -5.89 4.07 17.82
N GLY A 652 -5.92 5.39 17.96
CA GLY A 652 -4.95 6.09 18.79
C GLY A 652 -5.54 7.32 19.49
N THR A 653 -4.98 7.60 20.68
CA THR A 653 -5.39 8.72 21.54
C THR A 653 -4.21 9.13 22.43
N HIS A 654 -4.44 9.99 23.43
CA HIS A 654 -3.44 10.23 24.48
C HIS A 654 -3.18 8.96 25.31
N ALA A 655 -1.97 8.80 25.79
CA ALA A 655 -1.57 7.63 26.57
C ALA A 655 -2.49 7.34 27.75
N CYS A 656 -2.94 8.37 28.46
CA CYS A 656 -3.88 8.23 29.58
C CYS A 656 -5.30 7.75 29.19
N ASP A 657 -5.68 7.95 27.93
CA ASP A 657 -7.02 7.58 27.45
C ASP A 657 -7.04 6.17 26.79
N VAL A 658 -5.89 5.51 26.66
CA VAL A 658 -5.76 4.19 25.98
C VAL A 658 -6.61 3.10 26.64
N PRO A 659 -6.67 2.95 27.96
CA PRO A 659 -7.52 1.94 28.60
C PRO A 659 -8.98 2.09 28.18
N LYS A 660 -9.51 3.31 28.26
CA LYS A 660 -10.90 3.59 27.88
C LYS A 660 -11.12 3.41 26.36
N MET A 661 -10.15 3.78 25.55
CA MET A 661 -10.19 3.51 24.13
C MET A 661 -10.28 2.01 23.82
N LYS A 662 -9.52 1.17 24.49
CA LYS A 662 -9.58 -0.29 24.32
C LYS A 662 -10.94 -0.84 24.66
N GLU A 663 -11.48 -0.48 25.83
CA GLU A 663 -12.82 -0.88 26.29
C GLU A 663 -13.88 -0.55 25.23
N ILE A 664 -13.91 0.71 24.75
CA ILE A 664 -14.93 1.18 23.81
C ILE A 664 -14.75 0.53 22.43
N VAL A 665 -13.53 0.36 21.95
CA VAL A 665 -13.26 -0.32 20.67
C VAL A 665 -13.74 -1.77 20.73
N THR A 666 -13.48 -2.47 21.82
CA THR A 666 -13.94 -3.86 22.04
C THR A 666 -15.45 -3.94 22.12
N THR A 667 -16.10 -3.06 22.89
CA THR A 667 -17.57 -3.00 22.99
C THR A 667 -18.20 -2.67 21.62
N SER A 668 -17.66 -1.70 20.89
CA SER A 668 -18.16 -1.34 19.55
C SER A 668 -18.02 -2.49 18.54
N PHE A 669 -16.99 -3.33 18.69
CA PHE A 669 -16.83 -4.53 17.87
C PHE A 669 -17.90 -5.58 18.23
N TYR A 670 -18.13 -5.81 19.50
CA TYR A 670 -19.18 -6.70 19.98
C TYR A 670 -20.56 -6.24 19.46
N ASP A 671 -20.92 -4.97 19.67
CA ASP A 671 -22.21 -4.39 19.29
C ASP A 671 -22.48 -4.47 17.77
N LEU A 672 -21.42 -4.35 16.97
CA LEU A 672 -21.54 -4.52 15.51
C LEU A 672 -22.02 -5.93 15.17
N HIS A 673 -21.50 -6.94 15.86
CA HIS A 673 -21.69 -8.34 15.49
C HIS A 673 -22.73 -9.09 16.33
N ASP A 674 -23.15 -8.59 17.49
CA ASP A 674 -24.03 -9.29 18.43
C ASP A 674 -25.30 -9.83 17.74
N SER A 675 -26.08 -8.96 17.15
CA SER A 675 -27.32 -9.33 16.44
C SER A 675 -27.16 -9.55 14.94
N ARG A 676 -25.94 -9.43 14.40
CA ARG A 676 -25.64 -9.40 12.96
C ARG A 676 -24.62 -10.46 12.59
N ASN A 677 -25.06 -11.70 12.56
CA ASN A 677 -24.26 -12.82 12.06
C ASN A 677 -24.16 -12.80 10.52
N PHE A 678 -23.43 -13.76 9.96
CA PHE A 678 -23.23 -13.85 8.52
C PHE A 678 -24.54 -13.99 7.72
N ARG A 679 -25.49 -14.76 8.24
CA ARG A 679 -26.81 -14.96 7.61
C ARG A 679 -27.58 -13.64 7.50
N TYR A 680 -27.61 -12.85 8.56
CA TYR A 680 -28.23 -11.51 8.54
C TYR A 680 -27.76 -10.65 7.38
N TRP A 681 -26.43 -10.57 7.16
CA TRP A 681 -25.87 -9.78 6.09
C TRP A 681 -26.18 -10.34 4.70
N LEU A 682 -26.12 -11.65 4.55
CA LEU A 682 -26.47 -12.30 3.26
C LEU A 682 -27.92 -12.09 2.90
N ASP A 683 -28.84 -12.27 3.84
CA ASP A 683 -30.28 -12.10 3.60
C ASP A 683 -30.61 -10.66 3.19
N MET A 684 -30.01 -9.66 3.87
CA MET A 684 -30.13 -8.25 3.50
C MET A 684 -29.67 -7.97 2.05
N MET A 685 -28.53 -8.53 1.65
CA MET A 685 -27.99 -8.30 0.31
C MET A 685 -28.74 -9.08 -0.77
N ALA A 686 -29.28 -10.25 -0.43
CA ALA A 686 -29.91 -11.17 -1.35
C ALA A 686 -31.43 -10.95 -1.53
N GLU A 687 -32.08 -10.22 -0.62
CA GLU A 687 -33.54 -10.02 -0.59
C GLU A 687 -34.14 -9.72 -1.98
N ARG A 688 -33.51 -8.82 -2.72
CA ARG A 688 -33.97 -8.40 -4.04
C ARG A 688 -33.69 -9.41 -5.19
N PHE A 689 -32.90 -10.44 -4.93
CA PHE A 689 -32.48 -11.42 -5.95
C PHE A 689 -33.21 -12.76 -5.83
N GLY A 690 -34.05 -12.94 -4.80
CA GLY A 690 -34.80 -14.15 -4.55
C GLY A 690 -33.93 -15.37 -4.23
N ILE A 691 -32.74 -15.15 -3.65
CA ILE A 691 -31.81 -16.20 -3.23
C ILE A 691 -32.17 -16.61 -1.80
N ASP A 692 -32.35 -17.90 -1.55
CA ASP A 692 -32.52 -18.47 -0.22
C ASP A 692 -31.32 -19.34 0.14
N PHE A 693 -30.43 -18.82 0.99
CA PHE A 693 -29.22 -19.52 1.43
C PHE A 693 -29.47 -20.75 2.31
N SER A 694 -30.74 -21.07 2.66
CA SER A 694 -31.07 -22.31 3.33
C SER A 694 -31.19 -23.50 2.37
N VAL A 695 -31.41 -23.22 1.08
CA VAL A 695 -31.61 -24.24 0.05
C VAL A 695 -30.71 -24.04 -1.17
N ASP A 696 -30.34 -22.79 -1.51
CA ASP A 696 -29.54 -22.49 -2.68
C ASP A 696 -28.05 -22.79 -2.41
N PRO A 697 -27.38 -23.57 -3.28
CA PRO A 697 -25.96 -23.86 -3.10
C PRO A 697 -25.12 -22.62 -3.42
N ILE A 698 -24.13 -22.34 -2.58
CA ILE A 698 -23.18 -21.24 -2.77
C ILE A 698 -22.05 -21.59 -3.76
N GLY A 699 -21.92 -22.86 -4.10
CA GLY A 699 -20.87 -23.36 -5.01
C GLY A 699 -20.95 -24.85 -5.25
N MET A 700 -19.83 -25.43 -5.67
CA MET A 700 -19.62 -26.86 -5.85
C MET A 700 -18.36 -27.30 -5.15
N LYS A 701 -18.39 -28.47 -4.51
CA LYS A 701 -17.22 -29.16 -3.94
C LYS A 701 -17.05 -30.48 -4.69
N GLY A 702 -16.21 -30.49 -5.72
CA GLY A 702 -16.21 -31.56 -6.71
C GLY A 702 -17.57 -31.59 -7.47
N ASP A 703 -18.23 -32.73 -7.47
CA ASP A 703 -19.53 -32.91 -8.11
C ASP A 703 -20.75 -32.70 -7.18
N GLN A 704 -20.48 -32.35 -5.91
CA GLN A 704 -21.54 -32.11 -4.92
C GLN A 704 -21.80 -30.61 -4.75
N PRO A 705 -23.07 -30.17 -4.58
CA PRO A 705 -23.41 -28.81 -4.24
C PRO A 705 -22.84 -28.47 -2.86
N LEU A 706 -22.29 -27.27 -2.73
CA LEU A 706 -21.78 -26.71 -1.48
C LEU A 706 -22.82 -25.74 -0.93
N HIS A 707 -23.33 -26.02 0.27
CA HIS A 707 -24.31 -25.17 0.94
C HIS A 707 -23.63 -24.32 2.03
N LEU A 708 -24.28 -23.24 2.43
CA LEU A 708 -23.79 -22.40 3.52
C LEU A 708 -23.70 -23.17 4.84
N SER A 709 -24.61 -24.11 5.09
CA SER A 709 -24.59 -24.97 6.28
C SER A 709 -23.32 -25.80 6.40
N ASP A 710 -22.73 -26.22 5.29
CA ASP A 710 -21.52 -27.07 5.27
C ASP A 710 -20.30 -26.38 5.93
N TYR A 711 -20.31 -25.05 6.00
CA TYR A 711 -19.28 -24.32 6.73
C TYR A 711 -19.35 -24.58 8.23
N PHE A 712 -20.55 -24.66 8.79
CA PHE A 712 -20.77 -24.77 10.21
C PHE A 712 -20.60 -26.20 10.73
N ASP A 713 -20.55 -27.19 9.81
CA ASP A 713 -20.33 -28.58 10.17
C ASP A 713 -18.91 -28.78 10.73
N GLY A 714 -18.80 -29.09 12.03
CA GLY A 714 -17.53 -29.30 12.71
C GLY A 714 -16.88 -28.03 13.28
N THR A 715 -17.49 -26.86 13.12
CA THR A 715 -17.02 -25.64 13.82
C THR A 715 -17.52 -25.61 15.26
N VAL A 716 -16.68 -25.12 16.18
CA VAL A 716 -17.10 -24.86 17.57
C VAL A 716 -17.74 -23.47 17.60
N PRO A 717 -19.04 -23.36 18.01
CA PRO A 717 -19.71 -22.08 18.06
C PRO A 717 -19.04 -21.10 19.04
N LEU A 718 -18.85 -19.87 18.59
CA LEU A 718 -18.37 -18.76 19.42
C LEU A 718 -19.54 -18.14 20.19
N ASP A 719 -19.44 -18.07 21.51
CA ASP A 719 -20.19 -17.09 22.28
C ASP A 719 -19.51 -15.73 22.13
N LEU A 720 -20.16 -14.84 21.39
CA LEU A 720 -19.54 -13.56 21.05
C LEU A 720 -19.32 -12.68 22.29
N SER A 721 -20.04 -12.91 23.40
CA SER A 721 -19.83 -12.15 24.65
C SER A 721 -18.39 -12.32 25.18
N GLU A 722 -17.71 -13.44 24.87
CA GLU A 722 -16.30 -13.64 25.22
C GLU A 722 -15.38 -12.58 24.60
N ALA A 723 -15.80 -11.94 23.50
CA ALA A 723 -15.03 -10.87 22.86
C ALA A 723 -14.91 -9.61 23.75
N LEU A 724 -15.84 -9.38 24.67
CA LEU A 724 -15.78 -8.26 25.62
C LEU A 724 -14.59 -8.36 26.57
N ASP A 725 -14.12 -9.58 26.85
CA ASP A 725 -12.98 -9.85 27.71
C ASP A 725 -11.65 -9.93 26.91
N SER A 726 -11.67 -9.64 25.61
CA SER A 726 -10.48 -9.73 24.79
C SER A 726 -9.39 -8.74 25.19
N THR A 727 -8.22 -9.29 25.54
CA THR A 727 -7.04 -8.50 25.89
C THR A 727 -6.35 -7.89 24.67
N TYR A 728 -6.38 -8.57 23.51
CA TYR A 728 -5.55 -8.26 22.34
C TYR A 728 -6.34 -8.08 21.04
N LEU A 729 -7.63 -7.71 21.11
CA LEU A 729 -8.41 -7.33 19.93
C LEU A 729 -7.67 -6.24 19.13
N ILE A 730 -7.11 -5.26 19.86
CA ILE A 730 -6.13 -4.28 19.38
C ILE A 730 -4.89 -4.31 20.25
N CYS A 731 -3.66 -4.26 19.63
CA CYS A 731 -2.43 -4.43 20.39
C CYS A 731 -1.19 -3.77 19.75
#